data_a01769f252b93358f68282ce117fc8bb
#
_entry.id   a01769f252b93358f68282ce117fc8bb
#
_cell.length_a   1.000
_cell.length_b   1.000
_cell.length_c   1.000
_cell.angle_alpha   90.00
_cell.angle_beta   90.00
_cell.angle_gamma   90.00
#
_symmetry.space_group_name_H-M   'P 1'
#
loop_
_entity.id
_entity.type
_entity.pdbx_description
1 polymer ?
#
loop_
_entity_poly.entity_id
_entity_poly.type
_entity_poly.pdbx_seq_one_letter_code
_entity_poly.pdbx_strand_id
1 'polypeptide(L)'
;MDITRVRRPRLRVWEHHPVSPEAPFPGDAGEQVADPARTAAETAAGTVAGTAVTPAPATVVIEDQHIPRRVRRPLDLARFVLALAITAAIILIAYFASDTAAGLDSDIETGASLLPSILVLILNIIGGIGTLGLPIAVAVALIIRRRMRQLFDSLVALFIGVVVLTAVSWGISTLDLPALLLALAGSTSASAATTTPILGGLVAFLTVARTMGRRPWNVLTVVVLGSLIIVSLLSGGITFAGVGISVTIGWAVGLLTRYVAGTPTTRPSGLEVAAALDRGGLPITVLQARESTDRGRRYLATSRAGGRFLVTVLDRDLEGAGLANAIWTSLRLRDDSTAGAFNMRRSLDHAALVSYAAQAAGAPEPRLLLATEVGPDSVLMAHEFIDGVRFSDLDDISDDDLLGAWRAMRTLHENQMTHRSLSAEHLIRADDGTIWLIGGDTGSIAAGDVAQRIDTAELLTTLALLTDVTRAIATGRTALGVEGLGHALPALQPVALSPTTRRAIRKRKNVLVQLRDALVEMRPGASNEQINFERFRPRTLIMIIVGTIAGYVLLSQLTQVDLVGLLQTADWGWMAAAFLLSIVTYFGAAWSLSGFVPEHLKLHRTILAQVAGDFATLVSPPTLGAIAINVRFLQKAGLHPALAGASVGVSQVMAFVFHILLLLVFGIAAGTQTDLTFDPPRIAVVIVVAVLIVLIALLAVPAVRRLITKRIGPLLKEVGPRLITVAQRPMKLLEGIGGILLLNLAYIGVLYASVRAFDGNMSIAVVGVVYLAGATIGQAAPTPGGLGAVE
;
A
#
# COMPACT_ATOMS: atom_id res chain seq x y z
N MET A 1 27.51 -46.44 -13.61
CA MET A 1 26.12 -46.86 -13.60
C MET A 1 25.31 -45.71 -14.18
N ASP A 2 24.85 -45.94 -15.40
CA ASP A 2 24.21 -44.98 -16.29
C ASP A 2 22.95 -44.35 -15.68
N ILE A 3 22.74 -43.02 -15.86
CA ILE A 3 21.47 -42.38 -15.79
C ILE A 3 21.28 -41.49 -17.03
N THR A 4 20.40 -41.94 -17.84
CA THR A 4 19.88 -41.50 -19.12
C THR A 4 19.49 -40.02 -19.23
N ARG A 5 19.93 -39.45 -20.35
CA ARG A 5 19.55 -38.16 -20.93
C ARG A 5 18.06 -38.17 -21.31
N VAL A 6 17.27 -37.21 -20.81
CA VAL A 6 15.95 -36.85 -21.36
C VAL A 6 16.12 -35.72 -22.38
N ARG A 7 15.75 -36.02 -23.64
CA ARG A 7 15.74 -35.06 -24.77
C ARG A 7 14.56 -34.09 -24.59
N ARG A 8 14.85 -32.78 -24.72
CA ARG A 8 13.85 -31.73 -24.93
C ARG A 8 13.38 -31.71 -26.39
N PRO A 9 12.09 -31.51 -26.69
CA PRO A 9 11.63 -31.31 -28.07
C PRO A 9 11.98 -29.89 -28.56
N ARG A 10 12.47 -29.81 -29.78
CA ARG A 10 12.77 -28.58 -30.52
C ARG A 10 11.46 -27.94 -30.97
N LEU A 11 11.22 -26.67 -30.58
CA LEU A 11 10.23 -25.78 -31.18
C LEU A 11 10.68 -25.46 -32.64
N ARG A 12 9.81 -25.76 -33.61
CA ARG A 12 9.96 -25.29 -34.98
C ARG A 12 9.58 -23.81 -35.06
N VAL A 13 10.51 -23.03 -35.51
CA VAL A 13 10.28 -21.64 -35.95
C VAL A 13 9.60 -21.72 -37.31
N TRP A 14 8.47 -21.04 -37.47
CA TRP A 14 7.81 -20.83 -38.76
C TRP A 14 8.49 -19.64 -39.42
N GLU A 15 9.23 -19.93 -40.51
CA GLU A 15 9.73 -18.93 -41.45
C GLU A 15 8.58 -18.46 -42.37
N HIS A 16 8.38 -17.15 -42.42
CA HIS A 16 7.50 -16.50 -43.38
C HIS A 16 8.13 -16.55 -44.78
N HIS A 17 7.49 -17.24 -45.71
CA HIS A 17 7.71 -17.06 -47.12
C HIS A 17 6.79 -15.97 -47.68
N PRO A 18 7.29 -15.08 -48.52
CA PRO A 18 6.48 -14.08 -49.23
C PRO A 18 5.73 -14.77 -50.39
N VAL A 19 4.42 -14.51 -50.47
CA VAL A 19 3.58 -14.95 -51.62
C VAL A 19 3.75 -13.92 -52.71
N SER A 20 4.27 -14.34 -53.85
CA SER A 20 4.30 -13.58 -55.12
C SER A 20 2.94 -13.69 -55.85
N PRO A 21 2.53 -12.66 -56.62
CA PRO A 21 1.28 -12.69 -57.35
C PRO A 21 1.47 -13.24 -58.77
N GLU A 22 0.80 -14.29 -59.11
CA GLU A 22 0.60 -14.80 -60.50
C GLU A 22 -0.75 -15.52 -60.54
N ALA A 23 -1.58 -15.45 -61.52
CA ALA A 23 -1.78 -15.00 -62.86
C ALA A 23 -3.26 -15.33 -63.21
N PRO A 24 -3.87 -14.87 -64.31
CA PRO A 24 -5.34 -14.84 -64.44
C PRO A 24 -5.89 -16.13 -65.01
N PHE A 25 -7.11 -16.48 -64.58
CA PHE A 25 -7.93 -17.52 -65.22
C PHE A 25 -8.60 -17.00 -66.49
N PRO A 26 -8.73 -17.79 -67.50
CA PRO A 26 -9.31 -17.38 -68.81
C PRO A 26 -10.84 -17.32 -68.73
N GLY A 27 -11.38 -16.39 -69.55
CA GLY A 27 -12.74 -16.05 -69.58
C GLY A 27 -13.69 -17.13 -70.20
N ASP A 28 -14.94 -16.95 -69.88
CA ASP A 28 -16.00 -17.42 -70.75
C ASP A 28 -17.06 -16.36 -70.98
N ALA A 29 -17.61 -16.44 -72.17
CA ALA A 29 -18.35 -15.40 -72.85
C ALA A 29 -19.83 -15.29 -72.42
N GLY A 30 -20.27 -14.05 -72.37
CA GLY A 30 -21.59 -13.70 -72.90
C GLY A 30 -22.78 -13.94 -71.98
N GLU A 31 -23.35 -12.89 -71.50
CA GLU A 31 -24.78 -12.58 -71.81
C GLU A 31 -25.09 -11.22 -71.17
N GLN A 32 -25.33 -10.22 -72.03
CA GLN A 32 -25.87 -8.92 -71.64
C GLN A 32 -27.35 -9.09 -71.30
N VAL A 33 -27.70 -9.07 -70.02
CA VAL A 33 -29.06 -8.79 -69.58
C VAL A 33 -29.13 -7.33 -69.15
N ALA A 34 -29.89 -6.57 -69.93
CA ALA A 34 -30.13 -5.15 -69.67
C ALA A 34 -30.87 -4.94 -68.34
N ASP A 35 -30.29 -4.11 -67.46
CA ASP A 35 -30.87 -3.71 -66.20
C ASP A 35 -31.99 -2.63 -66.46
N PRO A 36 -33.25 -2.94 -66.14
CA PRO A 36 -34.37 -2.00 -66.40
C PRO A 36 -34.39 -0.78 -65.45
N ALA A 37 -33.45 -0.71 -64.49
CA ALA A 37 -33.37 0.43 -63.55
C ALA A 37 -32.67 1.69 -64.11
N ARG A 38 -31.92 1.57 -65.23
CA ARG A 38 -31.23 2.72 -65.86
C ARG A 38 -32.11 3.60 -66.75
N THR A 39 -33.20 3.02 -67.28
CA THR A 39 -34.09 3.79 -68.18
C THR A 39 -35.16 4.63 -67.47
N ALA A 40 -35.37 4.39 -66.17
CA ALA A 40 -36.29 5.19 -65.35
C ALA A 40 -35.66 6.45 -64.73
N ALA A 41 -34.35 6.58 -64.75
CA ALA A 41 -33.64 7.71 -64.16
C ALA A 41 -33.44 8.88 -65.13
N GLU A 42 -33.53 8.69 -66.42
CA GLU A 42 -33.34 9.79 -67.41
C GLU A 42 -34.61 10.51 -67.83
N THR A 43 -35.80 10.00 -67.46
CA THR A 43 -37.09 10.66 -67.86
C THR A 43 -37.68 11.52 -66.72
N ALA A 44 -37.06 11.60 -65.53
CA ALA A 44 -37.54 12.40 -64.41
C ALA A 44 -36.73 13.68 -64.17
N ALA A 45 -35.85 14.08 -65.06
CA ALA A 45 -35.08 15.35 -64.96
C ALA A 45 -35.79 16.50 -65.64
N GLY A 46 -36.99 16.81 -65.21
CA GLY A 46 -37.72 18.02 -65.67
C GLY A 46 -38.69 18.48 -64.60
N THR A 47 -38.35 19.64 -64.04
CA THR A 47 -39.23 20.51 -63.25
C THR A 47 -39.74 20.02 -61.92
N VAL A 48 -38.99 20.36 -60.80
CA VAL A 48 -39.49 21.20 -59.70
C VAL A 48 -38.27 21.66 -58.89
N ALA A 49 -37.92 22.90 -58.92
CA ALA A 49 -37.07 23.58 -57.97
C ALA A 49 -37.80 23.68 -56.64
N GLY A 50 -37.75 22.56 -55.87
CA GLY A 50 -38.12 22.54 -54.47
C GLY A 50 -36.84 22.69 -53.70
N THR A 51 -36.69 23.82 -52.97
CA THR A 51 -35.65 24.05 -51.96
C THR A 51 -35.51 22.85 -51.07
N ALA A 52 -34.41 22.08 -51.26
CA ALA A 52 -34.00 21.09 -50.29
C ALA A 52 -33.67 21.85 -48.99
N VAL A 53 -34.59 21.85 -48.06
CA VAL A 53 -34.36 22.25 -46.67
C VAL A 53 -33.36 21.20 -46.14
N THR A 54 -32.10 21.56 -46.15
CA THR A 54 -31.09 20.86 -45.36
C THR A 54 -31.63 20.85 -43.93
N PRO A 55 -31.91 19.70 -43.30
CA PRO A 55 -32.39 19.72 -41.94
C PRO A 55 -31.35 20.43 -41.09
N ALA A 56 -31.76 21.50 -40.42
CA ALA A 56 -30.93 22.26 -39.51
C ALA A 56 -30.27 21.25 -38.56
N PRO A 57 -28.98 21.38 -38.24
CA PRO A 57 -28.31 20.46 -37.32
C PRO A 57 -29.12 20.43 -36.03
N ALA A 58 -29.71 19.28 -35.71
CA ALA A 58 -30.50 19.12 -34.52
C ALA A 58 -29.65 19.52 -33.32
N THR A 59 -30.03 20.63 -32.66
CA THR A 59 -29.32 21.10 -31.48
C THR A 59 -29.44 20.07 -30.38
N VAL A 60 -28.31 19.42 -30.03
CA VAL A 60 -28.25 18.46 -28.89
C VAL A 60 -28.37 19.28 -27.60
N VAL A 61 -29.36 18.97 -26.79
CA VAL A 61 -29.52 19.56 -25.46
C VAL A 61 -28.55 18.85 -24.49
N ILE A 62 -27.61 19.61 -23.94
CA ILE A 62 -26.59 19.08 -23.06
C ILE A 62 -26.74 19.73 -21.68
N GLU A 63 -27.12 18.91 -20.70
CA GLU A 63 -27.05 19.24 -19.28
C GLU A 63 -25.76 18.62 -18.72
N ASP A 64 -24.67 19.40 -18.67
CA ASP A 64 -23.37 18.88 -18.21
C ASP A 64 -23.14 19.15 -16.73
N GLN A 65 -22.34 18.31 -16.12
CA GLN A 65 -21.85 18.55 -14.75
C GLN A 65 -20.85 19.71 -14.78
N HIS A 66 -20.87 20.52 -13.72
CA HIS A 66 -19.86 21.56 -13.56
C HIS A 66 -18.46 20.96 -13.49
N ILE A 67 -17.69 21.05 -14.58
CA ILE A 67 -16.32 20.56 -14.64
C ILE A 67 -15.41 21.64 -14.06
N PRO A 68 -14.78 21.42 -12.88
CA PRO A 68 -13.87 22.40 -12.33
C PRO A 68 -12.66 22.56 -13.27
N ARG A 69 -12.30 23.81 -13.58
CA ARG A 69 -11.17 24.11 -14.47
C ARG A 69 -9.84 23.51 -13.99
N ARG A 70 -9.72 23.24 -12.68
CA ARG A 70 -8.56 22.62 -12.06
C ARG A 70 -8.99 21.55 -11.06
N VAL A 71 -8.26 20.44 -11.06
CA VAL A 71 -8.51 19.30 -10.16
C VAL A 71 -7.25 19.03 -9.35
N ARG A 72 -7.43 18.79 -8.06
CA ARG A 72 -6.37 18.28 -7.16
C ARG A 72 -6.33 16.77 -7.32
N ARG A 73 -5.22 16.23 -7.84
CA ARG A 73 -5.08 14.80 -8.07
C ARG A 73 -4.56 14.10 -6.81
N PRO A 74 -5.31 13.19 -6.19
CA PRO A 74 -4.82 12.45 -5.02
C PRO A 74 -3.53 11.66 -5.27
N LEU A 75 -3.30 11.24 -6.51
CA LEU A 75 -2.08 10.57 -6.93
C LEU A 75 -0.83 11.45 -6.76
N ASP A 76 -0.92 12.75 -6.97
CA ASP A 76 0.20 13.67 -6.77
C ASP A 76 0.56 13.75 -5.27
N LEU A 77 -0.44 13.69 -4.36
CA LEU A 77 -0.21 13.60 -2.92
C LEU A 77 0.42 12.26 -2.51
N ALA A 78 -0.06 11.15 -3.08
CA ALA A 78 0.53 9.83 -2.81
C ALA A 78 2.00 9.76 -3.26
N ARG A 79 2.31 10.29 -4.44
CA ARG A 79 3.69 10.40 -4.95
C ARG A 79 4.55 11.35 -4.11
N PHE A 80 3.97 12.42 -3.58
CA PHE A 80 4.65 13.33 -2.65
C PHE A 80 5.08 12.60 -1.38
N VAL A 81 4.16 11.83 -0.77
CA VAL A 81 4.47 11.02 0.42
C VAL A 81 5.55 9.97 0.10
N LEU A 82 5.46 9.33 -1.07
CA LEU A 82 6.49 8.39 -1.54
C LEU A 82 7.86 9.08 -1.72
N ALA A 83 7.89 10.29 -2.30
CA ALA A 83 9.13 11.04 -2.47
C ALA A 83 9.76 11.39 -1.12
N LEU A 84 8.96 11.79 -0.12
CA LEU A 84 9.44 12.02 1.25
C LEU A 84 9.94 10.73 1.91
N ALA A 85 9.27 9.61 1.71
CA ALA A 85 9.71 8.32 2.23
C ALA A 85 11.05 7.87 1.61
N ILE A 86 11.24 8.08 0.30
CA ILE A 86 12.51 7.83 -0.39
C ILE A 86 13.61 8.77 0.15
N THR A 87 13.31 10.05 0.32
CA THR A 87 14.26 11.01 0.91
C THR A 87 14.68 10.58 2.31
N ALA A 88 13.73 10.21 3.17
CA ALA A 88 14.02 9.71 4.51
C ALA A 88 14.85 8.42 4.48
N ALA A 89 14.56 7.50 3.56
CA ALA A 89 15.36 6.29 3.38
C ALA A 89 16.80 6.59 2.94
N ILE A 90 17.00 7.54 2.01
CA ILE A 90 18.35 7.96 1.58
C ILE A 90 19.12 8.57 2.77
N ILE A 91 18.49 9.46 3.55
CA ILE A 91 19.12 10.07 4.74
C ILE A 91 19.49 8.97 5.75
N LEU A 92 18.59 8.03 6.00
CA LEU A 92 18.80 6.95 6.96
C LEU A 92 19.94 6.03 6.52
N ILE A 93 19.98 5.63 5.24
CA ILE A 93 21.06 4.84 4.67
C ILE A 93 22.37 5.61 4.74
N ALA A 94 22.40 6.88 4.34
CA ALA A 94 23.59 7.73 4.39
C ALA A 94 24.13 7.88 5.81
N TYR A 95 23.25 8.00 6.82
CA TYR A 95 23.65 8.12 8.21
C TYR A 95 24.20 6.83 8.80
N PHE A 96 23.51 5.69 8.58
CA PHE A 96 23.90 4.39 9.16
C PHE A 96 24.92 3.61 8.34
N ALA A 97 25.10 3.94 7.06
CA ALA A 97 26.04 3.27 6.15
C ALA A 97 27.02 4.26 5.54
N SER A 98 27.51 5.20 6.35
CA SER A 98 28.44 6.26 5.92
C SER A 98 29.65 5.72 5.18
N ASP A 99 30.25 4.64 5.67
CA ASP A 99 31.45 4.06 5.08
C ASP A 99 31.16 3.37 3.73
N THR A 100 29.99 2.74 3.60
CA THR A 100 29.54 2.16 2.31
C THR A 100 29.22 3.28 1.30
N ALA A 101 28.62 4.36 1.76
CA ALA A 101 28.36 5.53 0.93
C ALA A 101 29.68 6.18 0.46
N ALA A 102 30.65 6.33 1.35
CA ALA A 102 31.96 6.83 1.02
C ALA A 102 32.74 5.90 0.07
N GLY A 103 32.62 4.57 0.25
CA GLY A 103 33.17 3.59 -0.68
C GLY A 103 32.56 3.70 -2.07
N LEU A 104 31.24 3.85 -2.18
CA LEU A 104 30.58 4.04 -3.46
C LEU A 104 31.01 5.35 -4.14
N ASP A 105 31.16 6.43 -3.38
CA ASP A 105 31.62 7.71 -3.91
C ASP A 105 33.07 7.61 -4.41
N SER A 106 33.97 6.91 -3.70
CA SER A 106 35.33 6.67 -4.13
C SER A 106 35.41 5.80 -5.38
N ASP A 107 34.52 4.81 -5.51
CA ASP A 107 34.46 3.95 -6.71
C ASP A 107 33.94 4.75 -7.92
N ILE A 108 32.98 5.66 -7.71
CA ILE A 108 32.48 6.57 -8.74
C ILE A 108 33.58 7.52 -9.17
N GLU A 109 34.35 8.11 -8.23
CA GLU A 109 35.47 9.02 -8.54
C GLU A 109 36.60 8.28 -9.30
N THR A 110 36.91 7.05 -8.90
CA THR A 110 37.90 6.20 -9.59
C THR A 110 37.39 5.83 -11.00
N GLY A 111 36.13 5.46 -11.14
CA GLY A 111 35.49 5.21 -12.42
C GLY A 111 35.45 6.44 -13.32
N ALA A 112 35.25 7.61 -12.72
CA ALA A 112 35.25 8.90 -13.41
C ALA A 112 36.62 9.24 -14.04
N SER A 113 37.69 8.90 -13.35
CA SER A 113 39.06 9.10 -13.84
C SER A 113 39.39 8.26 -15.09
N LEU A 114 38.65 7.18 -15.31
CA LEU A 114 38.80 6.30 -16.50
C LEU A 114 38.02 6.84 -17.71
N LEU A 115 37.15 7.84 -17.55
CA LEU A 115 36.38 8.39 -18.65
C LEU A 115 37.24 9.25 -19.57
N PRO A 116 37.09 9.12 -20.90
CA PRO A 116 37.80 9.99 -21.85
C PRO A 116 37.45 11.46 -21.58
N SER A 117 38.41 12.34 -21.52
CA SER A 117 38.23 13.78 -21.26
C SER A 117 37.21 14.45 -22.20
N ILE A 118 37.15 13.96 -23.44
CA ILE A 118 36.18 14.42 -24.42
C ILE A 118 34.72 14.09 -24.04
N LEU A 119 34.50 12.96 -23.38
CA LEU A 119 33.16 12.58 -22.90
C LEU A 119 32.73 13.44 -21.70
N VAL A 120 33.65 13.69 -20.78
CA VAL A 120 33.43 14.60 -19.64
C VAL A 120 33.15 16.03 -20.15
N LEU A 121 33.89 16.50 -21.16
CA LEU A 121 33.64 17.79 -21.79
C LEU A 121 32.25 17.85 -22.43
N ILE A 122 31.81 16.83 -23.14
CA ILE A 122 30.47 16.74 -23.75
C ILE A 122 29.40 16.76 -22.67
N LEU A 123 29.54 15.99 -21.58
CA LEU A 123 28.62 15.96 -20.47
C LEU A 123 28.52 17.34 -19.78
N ASN A 124 29.66 18.01 -19.57
CA ASN A 124 29.71 19.35 -19.00
C ASN A 124 28.99 20.38 -19.89
N ILE A 125 29.19 20.31 -21.20
CA ILE A 125 28.49 21.20 -22.16
C ILE A 125 27.00 20.93 -22.17
N ILE A 126 26.57 19.69 -22.23
CA ILE A 126 25.16 19.28 -22.21
C ILE A 126 24.52 19.70 -20.87
N GLY A 127 25.18 19.40 -19.75
CA GLY A 127 24.72 19.75 -18.41
C GLY A 127 24.64 21.28 -18.23
N GLY A 128 25.73 22.01 -18.55
CA GLY A 128 25.79 23.46 -18.38
C GLY A 128 24.78 24.20 -19.26
N ILE A 129 24.77 23.91 -20.56
CA ILE A 129 23.77 24.51 -21.47
C ILE A 129 22.36 24.04 -21.12
N GLY A 130 22.21 22.78 -20.73
CA GLY A 130 20.92 22.17 -20.36
C GLY A 130 20.31 22.78 -19.11
N THR A 131 21.12 23.21 -18.14
CA THR A 131 20.65 23.84 -16.89
C THR A 131 19.80 25.08 -17.14
N LEU A 132 20.16 25.92 -18.09
CA LEU A 132 19.41 27.10 -18.49
C LEU A 132 18.56 26.85 -19.75
N GLY A 133 19.11 26.10 -20.72
CA GLY A 133 18.48 25.86 -22.00
C GLY A 133 17.16 25.08 -21.89
N LEU A 134 17.12 24.03 -21.04
CA LEU A 134 15.92 23.23 -20.89
C LEU A 134 14.75 23.99 -20.24
N PRO A 135 14.92 24.71 -19.09
CA PRO A 135 13.85 25.54 -18.55
C PRO A 135 13.39 26.62 -19.51
N ILE A 136 14.32 27.26 -20.22
CA ILE A 136 13.99 28.30 -21.21
C ILE A 136 13.18 27.69 -22.37
N ALA A 137 13.62 26.57 -22.92
CA ALA A 137 12.91 25.88 -24.01
C ALA A 137 11.50 25.43 -23.58
N VAL A 138 11.36 24.93 -22.35
CA VAL A 138 10.05 24.57 -21.77
C VAL A 138 9.20 25.83 -21.55
N ALA A 139 9.79 26.92 -21.02
CA ALA A 139 9.10 28.20 -20.82
C ALA A 139 8.58 28.74 -22.14
N VAL A 140 9.43 28.79 -23.19
CA VAL A 140 9.03 29.21 -24.53
C VAL A 140 7.90 28.34 -25.10
N ALA A 141 7.99 27.00 -24.91
CA ALA A 141 6.95 26.10 -25.35
C ALA A 141 5.60 26.35 -24.63
N LEU A 142 5.63 26.66 -23.32
CA LEU A 142 4.44 27.03 -22.55
C LEU A 142 3.84 28.39 -22.98
N ILE A 143 4.70 29.37 -23.31
CA ILE A 143 4.29 30.68 -23.83
C ILE A 143 3.61 30.51 -25.20
N ILE A 144 4.22 29.81 -26.13
CA ILE A 144 3.65 29.56 -27.47
C ILE A 144 2.28 28.87 -27.35
N ARG A 145 2.14 27.97 -26.38
CA ARG A 145 0.87 27.26 -26.08
C ARG A 145 -0.12 28.09 -25.26
N ARG A 146 0.19 29.35 -24.96
CA ARG A 146 -0.62 30.27 -24.13
C ARG A 146 -0.94 29.71 -22.73
N ARG A 147 -0.06 28.91 -22.12
CA ARG A 147 -0.22 28.31 -20.80
C ARG A 147 0.52 29.09 -19.72
N MET A 148 0.31 30.41 -19.66
CA MET A 148 1.04 31.35 -18.77
C MET A 148 0.96 30.96 -17.29
N ARG A 149 -0.21 30.51 -16.82
CA ARG A 149 -0.37 30.10 -15.43
C ARG A 149 0.45 28.86 -15.09
N GLN A 150 0.56 27.90 -16.02
CA GLN A 150 1.40 26.71 -15.82
C GLN A 150 2.88 27.09 -15.78
N LEU A 151 3.31 28.06 -16.57
CA LEU A 151 4.63 28.63 -16.52
C LEU A 151 4.90 29.29 -15.16
N PHE A 152 3.96 30.10 -14.67
CA PHE A 152 4.06 30.73 -13.35
C PHE A 152 4.16 29.68 -12.23
N ASP A 153 3.24 28.68 -12.22
CA ASP A 153 3.27 27.60 -11.24
C ASP A 153 4.62 26.83 -11.27
N SER A 154 5.22 26.65 -12.46
CA SER A 154 6.52 25.98 -12.62
C SER A 154 7.67 26.82 -12.11
N LEU A 155 7.66 28.15 -12.33
CA LEU A 155 8.67 29.06 -11.80
C LEU A 155 8.58 29.16 -10.27
N VAL A 156 7.38 29.16 -9.72
CA VAL A 156 7.15 29.11 -8.26
C VAL A 156 7.72 27.81 -7.68
N ALA A 157 7.51 26.69 -8.34
CA ALA A 157 8.06 25.40 -7.91
C ALA A 157 9.59 25.38 -7.96
N LEU A 158 10.20 25.96 -9.00
CA LEU A 158 11.65 26.14 -9.09
C LEU A 158 12.19 26.94 -7.90
N PHE A 159 11.56 28.10 -7.64
CA PHE A 159 11.97 28.96 -6.55
C PHE A 159 11.83 28.29 -5.19
N ILE A 160 10.68 27.66 -4.91
CA ILE A 160 10.44 26.93 -3.66
C ILE A 160 11.44 25.77 -3.55
N GLY A 161 11.72 25.04 -4.64
CA GLY A 161 12.68 23.93 -4.63
C GLY A 161 14.09 24.39 -4.26
N VAL A 162 14.54 25.49 -4.82
CA VAL A 162 15.84 26.09 -4.46
C VAL A 162 15.85 26.52 -3.01
N VAL A 163 14.83 27.24 -2.54
CA VAL A 163 14.75 27.72 -1.14
C VAL A 163 14.72 26.57 -0.15
N VAL A 164 13.90 25.55 -0.39
CA VAL A 164 13.79 24.37 0.48
C VAL A 164 15.10 23.62 0.58
N LEU A 165 15.78 23.37 -0.55
CA LEU A 165 17.07 22.67 -0.54
C LEU A 165 18.17 23.49 0.10
N THR A 166 18.19 24.81 -0.10
CA THR A 166 19.12 25.71 0.60
C THR A 166 18.87 25.68 2.11
N ALA A 167 17.59 25.70 2.53
CA ALA A 167 17.22 25.59 3.94
C ALA A 167 17.59 24.23 4.54
N VAL A 168 17.40 23.15 3.78
CA VAL A 168 17.81 21.78 4.19
C VAL A 168 19.34 21.71 4.34
N SER A 169 20.10 22.23 3.38
CA SER A 169 21.57 22.28 3.47
C SER A 169 22.04 23.08 4.68
N TRP A 170 21.44 24.25 4.92
CA TRP A 170 21.73 25.07 6.09
C TRP A 170 21.34 24.36 7.39
N GLY A 171 20.17 23.69 7.44
CA GLY A 171 19.75 22.92 8.59
C GLY A 171 20.69 21.78 8.92
N ILE A 172 21.17 21.04 7.91
CA ILE A 172 22.13 19.93 8.09
C ILE A 172 23.46 20.47 8.60
N SER A 173 23.94 21.59 8.08
CA SER A 173 25.21 22.20 8.54
C SER A 173 25.13 22.72 9.96
N THR A 174 23.94 23.11 10.47
CA THR A 174 23.75 23.61 11.85
C THR A 174 23.51 22.50 12.86
N LEU A 175 23.24 21.25 12.44
CA LEU A 175 22.99 20.12 13.34
C LEU A 175 24.27 19.49 13.92
N ASP A 176 25.45 19.88 13.47
CA ASP A 176 26.77 19.38 13.91
C ASP A 176 26.84 17.82 13.91
N LEU A 177 26.29 17.18 12.85
CA LEU A 177 26.31 15.73 12.67
C LEU A 177 27.42 15.35 11.69
N PRO A 178 28.67 15.07 12.15
CA PRO A 178 29.81 14.86 11.27
C PRO A 178 29.65 13.65 10.35
N ALA A 179 29.01 12.57 10.83
CA ALA A 179 28.72 11.39 10.01
C ALA A 179 27.77 11.70 8.86
N LEU A 180 26.75 12.52 9.10
CA LEU A 180 25.80 12.92 8.07
C LEU A 180 26.42 13.90 7.07
N LEU A 181 27.24 14.83 7.56
CA LEU A 181 27.98 15.76 6.69
C LEU A 181 28.95 14.99 5.78
N LEU A 182 29.68 14.03 6.32
CA LEU A 182 30.60 13.20 5.54
C LEU A 182 29.84 12.41 4.48
N ALA A 183 28.71 11.79 4.84
CA ALA A 183 27.91 10.99 3.94
C ALA A 183 27.20 11.80 2.83
N LEU A 184 26.88 13.08 3.07
CA LEU A 184 26.15 13.92 2.12
C LEU A 184 27.04 14.89 1.33
N ALA A 185 28.16 15.33 1.91
CA ALA A 185 29.06 16.31 1.32
C ALA A 185 30.46 15.76 1.01
N GLY A 186 30.74 14.50 1.38
CA GLY A 186 32.08 13.92 1.25
C GLY A 186 33.14 14.58 2.14
N SER A 187 32.76 15.53 3.00
CA SER A 187 33.65 16.23 3.91
C SER A 187 32.96 16.62 5.21
N THR A 188 33.74 16.77 6.28
CA THR A 188 33.23 17.19 7.60
C THR A 188 33.17 18.70 7.78
N SER A 189 33.51 19.50 6.76
CA SER A 189 33.46 20.95 6.85
C SER A 189 32.02 21.46 6.81
N ALA A 190 31.63 22.31 7.75
CA ALA A 190 30.30 22.91 7.80
C ALA A 190 29.94 23.79 6.58
N SER A 191 30.95 24.16 5.79
CA SER A 191 30.79 24.93 4.55
C SER A 191 30.57 24.05 3.30
N ALA A 192 30.65 22.74 3.44
CA ALA A 192 30.47 21.82 2.32
C ALA A 192 29.02 21.77 1.86
N ALA A 193 28.81 21.74 0.56
CA ALA A 193 27.47 21.67 -0.02
C ALA A 193 26.88 20.25 0.14
N THR A 194 25.87 20.10 0.98
CA THR A 194 25.17 18.81 1.20
C THR A 194 24.09 18.51 0.16
N THR A 195 23.64 19.52 -0.60
CA THR A 195 22.63 19.39 -1.65
C THR A 195 22.95 20.26 -2.86
N THR A 196 22.35 19.97 -4.01
CA THR A 196 22.38 20.79 -5.23
C THR A 196 21.05 21.55 -5.42
N PRO A 197 20.88 22.76 -4.89
CA PRO A 197 19.63 23.50 -4.97
C PRO A 197 19.12 23.74 -6.40
N ILE A 198 20.05 24.00 -7.34
CA ILE A 198 19.73 24.22 -8.75
C ILE A 198 19.15 22.96 -9.40
N LEU A 199 19.73 21.79 -9.18
CA LEU A 199 19.24 20.52 -9.70
C LEU A 199 17.84 20.21 -9.14
N GLY A 200 17.64 20.35 -7.84
CA GLY A 200 16.34 20.10 -7.23
C GLY A 200 15.28 21.11 -7.64
N GLY A 201 15.63 22.40 -7.78
CA GLY A 201 14.74 23.41 -8.34
C GLY A 201 14.33 23.10 -9.78
N LEU A 202 15.29 22.62 -10.61
CA LEU A 202 15.02 22.19 -11.98
C LEU A 202 14.08 20.97 -12.03
N VAL A 203 14.29 19.98 -11.16
CA VAL A 203 13.39 18.82 -11.03
C VAL A 203 11.98 19.26 -10.61
N ALA A 204 11.86 20.20 -9.67
CA ALA A 204 10.57 20.75 -9.25
C ALA A 204 9.87 21.48 -10.42
N PHE A 205 10.60 22.32 -11.16
CA PHE A 205 10.10 23.03 -12.35
C PHE A 205 9.57 22.04 -13.39
N LEU A 206 10.36 21.05 -13.79
CA LEU A 206 10.00 20.07 -14.81
C LEU A 206 8.82 19.19 -14.39
N THR A 207 8.70 18.89 -13.10
CA THR A 207 7.57 18.15 -12.52
C THR A 207 6.25 18.92 -12.71
N VAL A 208 6.25 20.23 -12.49
CA VAL A 208 5.06 21.08 -12.67
C VAL A 208 4.79 21.36 -14.14
N ALA A 209 5.82 21.58 -14.95
CA ALA A 209 5.71 21.86 -16.38
C ALA A 209 5.11 20.69 -17.19
N ARG A 210 5.02 19.48 -16.63
CA ARG A 210 4.48 18.26 -17.29
C ARG A 210 5.14 17.98 -18.64
N THR A 211 6.44 18.12 -18.72
CA THR A 211 7.19 17.80 -19.94
C THR A 211 7.22 16.30 -20.19
N MET A 212 7.11 15.49 -19.13
CA MET A 212 7.04 14.03 -19.23
C MET A 212 5.69 13.58 -19.81
N GLY A 213 5.71 12.87 -20.94
CA GLY A 213 4.52 12.35 -21.65
C GLY A 213 4.59 12.49 -23.18
N ARG A 214 5.48 13.35 -23.70
CA ARG A 214 5.73 13.48 -25.14
C ARG A 214 7.15 13.04 -25.45
N ARG A 215 7.33 12.07 -26.35
CA ARG A 215 8.62 11.42 -26.63
C ARG A 215 9.81 12.36 -26.72
N PRO A 216 9.80 13.47 -27.51
CA PRO A 216 10.98 14.32 -27.65
C PRO A 216 11.36 15.04 -26.34
N TRP A 217 10.39 15.51 -25.56
CA TRP A 217 10.62 16.21 -24.31
C TRP A 217 11.10 15.28 -23.17
N ASN A 218 10.62 14.04 -23.16
CA ASN A 218 11.08 13.02 -22.18
C ASN A 218 12.56 12.71 -22.39
N VAL A 219 12.96 12.46 -23.65
CA VAL A 219 14.36 12.14 -23.97
C VAL A 219 15.24 13.31 -23.57
N LEU A 220 14.87 14.53 -23.97
CA LEU A 220 15.63 15.74 -23.62
C LEU A 220 15.76 15.95 -22.11
N THR A 221 14.65 15.77 -21.37
CA THR A 221 14.65 15.89 -19.90
C THR A 221 15.57 14.85 -19.26
N VAL A 222 15.48 13.58 -19.69
CA VAL A 222 16.31 12.50 -19.14
C VAL A 222 17.79 12.73 -19.46
N VAL A 223 18.11 13.15 -20.68
CA VAL A 223 19.50 13.43 -21.09
C VAL A 223 20.07 14.58 -20.28
N VAL A 224 19.35 15.70 -20.16
CA VAL A 224 19.84 16.89 -19.42
C VAL A 224 19.93 16.62 -17.92
N LEU A 225 18.90 16.05 -17.30
CA LEU A 225 18.97 15.70 -15.86
C LEU A 225 20.03 14.65 -15.60
N GLY A 226 20.13 13.62 -16.46
CA GLY A 226 21.15 12.58 -16.34
C GLY A 226 22.56 13.14 -16.47
N SER A 227 22.82 14.05 -17.45
CA SER A 227 24.13 14.69 -17.57
C SER A 227 24.46 15.59 -16.38
N LEU A 228 23.45 16.33 -15.83
CA LEU A 228 23.64 17.13 -14.62
C LEU A 228 23.98 16.28 -13.40
N ILE A 229 23.29 15.16 -13.21
CA ILE A 229 23.56 14.22 -12.13
C ILE A 229 24.98 13.66 -12.27
N ILE A 230 25.34 13.18 -13.45
CA ILE A 230 26.68 12.63 -13.72
C ILE A 230 27.75 13.71 -13.48
N VAL A 231 27.56 14.90 -14.02
CA VAL A 231 28.51 16.02 -13.83
C VAL A 231 28.62 16.39 -12.34
N SER A 232 27.53 16.44 -11.61
CA SER A 232 27.55 16.73 -10.16
C SER A 232 28.32 15.67 -9.38
N LEU A 233 28.23 14.41 -9.75
CA LEU A 233 28.99 13.31 -9.13
C LEU A 233 30.46 13.34 -9.53
N LEU A 234 30.78 13.61 -10.81
CA LEU A 234 32.14 13.68 -11.32
C LEU A 234 32.93 14.89 -10.77
N SER A 235 32.24 15.95 -10.36
CA SER A 235 32.87 17.13 -9.78
C SER A 235 33.44 16.95 -8.37
N GLY A 236 33.16 15.81 -7.71
CA GLY A 236 33.65 15.46 -6.37
C GLY A 236 33.15 16.37 -5.24
N GLY A 237 32.27 17.34 -5.55
CA GLY A 237 31.77 18.29 -4.58
C GLY A 237 30.52 17.85 -3.82
N ILE A 238 29.89 16.73 -4.19
CA ILE A 238 28.64 16.24 -3.62
C ILE A 238 28.58 14.74 -3.83
N THR A 239 28.14 14.01 -2.78
CA THR A 239 28.00 12.56 -2.79
C THR A 239 26.78 12.09 -3.56
N PHE A 240 26.74 10.81 -3.91
CA PHE A 240 25.56 10.17 -4.51
C PHE A 240 24.28 10.38 -3.66
N ALA A 241 24.40 10.30 -2.33
CA ALA A 241 23.31 10.54 -1.40
C ALA A 241 22.82 12.02 -1.46
N GLY A 242 23.73 13.00 -1.51
CA GLY A 242 23.39 14.41 -1.62
C GLY A 242 22.65 14.76 -2.91
N VAL A 243 23.09 14.17 -4.04
CA VAL A 243 22.37 14.29 -5.33
C VAL A 243 21.00 13.62 -5.24
N GLY A 244 20.90 12.42 -4.67
CA GLY A 244 19.64 11.70 -4.48
C GLY A 244 18.61 12.49 -3.67
N ILE A 245 19.04 13.11 -2.56
CA ILE A 245 18.20 13.99 -1.75
C ILE A 245 17.74 15.20 -2.54
N SER A 246 18.64 15.82 -3.32
CA SER A 246 18.30 16.98 -4.14
C SER A 246 17.21 16.67 -5.17
N VAL A 247 17.32 15.53 -5.85
CA VAL A 247 16.32 15.06 -6.84
C VAL A 247 14.99 14.73 -6.16
N THR A 248 15.01 13.97 -5.06
CA THR A 248 13.77 13.51 -4.40
C THR A 248 13.03 14.65 -3.69
N ILE A 249 13.73 15.59 -3.05
CA ILE A 249 13.11 16.80 -2.48
C ILE A 249 12.58 17.70 -3.59
N GLY A 250 13.35 17.93 -4.67
CA GLY A 250 12.87 18.69 -5.82
C GLY A 250 11.60 18.09 -6.42
N TRP A 251 11.55 16.77 -6.55
CA TRP A 251 10.36 16.05 -7.01
C TRP A 251 9.19 16.21 -6.05
N ALA A 252 9.42 16.08 -4.73
CA ALA A 252 8.41 16.31 -3.69
C ALA A 252 7.83 17.73 -3.76
N VAL A 253 8.68 18.76 -3.83
CA VAL A 253 8.24 20.16 -3.95
C VAL A 253 7.41 20.37 -5.21
N GLY A 254 7.83 19.82 -6.35
CA GLY A 254 7.06 19.90 -7.60
C GLY A 254 5.70 19.24 -7.49
N LEU A 255 5.60 18.06 -6.86
CA LEU A 255 4.34 17.35 -6.64
C LEU A 255 3.41 18.10 -5.68
N LEU A 256 3.96 18.63 -4.58
CA LEU A 256 3.19 19.45 -3.63
C LEU A 256 2.65 20.72 -4.29
N THR A 257 3.48 21.41 -5.06
CA THR A 257 3.06 22.61 -5.82
C THR A 257 1.93 22.26 -6.80
N ARG A 258 2.03 21.14 -7.51
CA ARG A 258 0.95 20.64 -8.39
C ARG A 258 -0.34 20.34 -7.66
N TYR A 259 -0.23 19.71 -6.49
CA TYR A 259 -1.39 19.40 -5.66
C TYR A 259 -2.07 20.66 -5.14
N VAL A 260 -1.31 21.63 -4.63
CA VAL A 260 -1.84 22.89 -4.08
C VAL A 260 -2.42 23.78 -5.19
N ALA A 261 -1.67 24.01 -6.27
CA ALA A 261 -2.10 24.84 -7.40
C ALA A 261 -3.23 24.19 -8.23
N GLY A 262 -3.39 22.86 -8.12
CA GLY A 262 -4.25 22.05 -8.96
C GLY A 262 -3.74 21.93 -10.39
N THR A 263 -4.13 20.86 -11.07
CA THR A 263 -3.78 20.63 -12.48
C THR A 263 -4.98 20.97 -13.37
N PRO A 264 -4.76 21.55 -14.58
CA PRO A 264 -5.85 21.75 -15.51
C PRO A 264 -6.52 20.41 -15.82
N THR A 265 -7.84 20.39 -15.83
CA THR A 265 -8.60 19.19 -16.16
C THR A 265 -8.40 18.80 -17.62
N THR A 266 -8.27 17.49 -17.85
CA THR A 266 -8.28 16.89 -19.20
C THR A 266 -9.61 16.17 -19.46
N ARG A 267 -10.60 16.37 -18.58
CA ARG A 267 -11.92 15.75 -18.70
C ARG A 267 -12.64 16.26 -19.93
N PRO A 268 -13.18 15.37 -20.76
CA PRO A 268 -13.97 15.80 -21.91
C PRO A 268 -15.25 16.50 -21.43
N SER A 269 -15.63 17.55 -22.17
CA SER A 269 -16.90 18.25 -22.00
C SER A 269 -18.07 17.40 -22.50
N GLY A 270 -19.28 17.69 -22.05
CA GLY A 270 -20.49 17.04 -22.58
C GLY A 270 -20.61 17.14 -24.12
N LEU A 271 -20.10 18.21 -24.72
CA LEU A 271 -20.03 18.35 -26.19
C LEU A 271 -19.07 17.31 -26.81
N GLU A 272 -17.90 17.08 -26.20
CA GLU A 272 -16.94 16.10 -26.71
C GLU A 272 -17.47 14.68 -26.50
N VAL A 273 -18.21 14.42 -25.41
CA VAL A 273 -18.92 13.15 -25.15
C VAL A 273 -19.99 12.93 -26.22
N ALA A 274 -20.84 13.92 -26.51
CA ALA A 274 -21.88 13.87 -27.55
C ALA A 274 -21.27 13.60 -28.93
N ALA A 275 -20.18 14.30 -29.28
CA ALA A 275 -19.48 14.08 -30.53
C ALA A 275 -18.81 12.70 -30.62
N ALA A 276 -18.38 12.12 -29.52
CA ALA A 276 -17.86 10.76 -29.51
C ALA A 276 -18.96 9.71 -29.72
N LEU A 277 -20.13 9.91 -29.13
CA LEU A 277 -21.31 9.06 -29.33
C LEU A 277 -21.78 9.12 -30.79
N ASP A 278 -21.87 10.31 -31.40
CA ASP A 278 -22.26 10.48 -32.79
C ASP A 278 -21.28 9.78 -33.76
N ARG A 279 -19.96 9.96 -33.53
CA ARG A 279 -18.92 9.25 -34.29
C ARG A 279 -18.99 7.73 -34.15
N GLY A 280 -19.45 7.24 -32.99
CA GLY A 280 -19.64 5.83 -32.70
C GLY A 280 -20.96 5.24 -33.23
N GLY A 281 -21.75 6.02 -34.00
CA GLY A 281 -23.01 5.57 -34.55
C GLY A 281 -24.20 5.66 -33.61
N LEU A 282 -24.10 6.36 -32.49
CA LEU A 282 -25.15 6.62 -31.51
C LEU A 282 -25.54 8.12 -31.48
N PRO A 283 -26.23 8.64 -32.51
CA PRO A 283 -26.64 10.04 -32.54
C PRO A 283 -27.66 10.33 -31.45
N ILE A 284 -27.43 11.38 -30.65
CA ILE A 284 -28.25 11.75 -29.50
C ILE A 284 -28.99 13.07 -29.74
N THR A 285 -30.08 13.26 -29.03
CA THR A 285 -30.84 14.51 -28.93
C THR A 285 -30.66 15.18 -27.59
N VAL A 286 -30.54 14.39 -26.52
CA VAL A 286 -30.38 14.90 -25.16
C VAL A 286 -29.26 14.12 -24.45
N LEU A 287 -28.42 14.85 -23.69
CA LEU A 287 -27.41 14.28 -22.79
C LEU A 287 -27.58 14.93 -21.42
N GLN A 288 -28.05 14.17 -20.45
CA GLN A 288 -28.32 14.63 -19.08
C GLN A 288 -27.31 14.04 -18.10
N ALA A 289 -26.62 14.88 -17.34
CA ALA A 289 -25.74 14.45 -16.29
C ALA A 289 -26.55 13.76 -15.16
N ARG A 290 -26.00 12.64 -14.67
CA ARG A 290 -26.49 11.90 -13.51
C ARG A 290 -25.45 11.91 -12.41
N GLU A 291 -25.82 11.46 -11.22
CA GLU A 291 -24.89 11.35 -10.09
C GLU A 291 -23.67 10.53 -10.48
N SER A 292 -22.48 11.12 -10.27
CA SER A 292 -21.20 10.47 -10.56
C SER A 292 -20.90 9.40 -9.51
N THR A 293 -20.33 8.30 -9.94
CA THR A 293 -19.83 7.26 -9.03
C THR A 293 -18.32 7.43 -8.80
N ASP A 294 -17.79 6.69 -7.82
CA ASP A 294 -16.34 6.63 -7.56
C ASP A 294 -15.53 6.20 -8.80
N ARG A 295 -16.19 5.54 -9.79
CA ARG A 295 -15.58 5.03 -11.02
C ARG A 295 -15.61 5.99 -12.19
N GLY A 296 -16.60 6.88 -12.28
CA GLY A 296 -16.73 7.78 -13.43
C GLY A 296 -17.96 8.65 -13.40
N ARG A 297 -18.03 9.55 -14.39
CA ARG A 297 -19.18 10.42 -14.64
C ARG A 297 -20.24 9.63 -15.41
N ARG A 298 -21.49 9.80 -15.04
CA ARG A 298 -22.64 9.15 -15.70
C ARG A 298 -23.54 10.17 -16.37
N TYR A 299 -24.01 9.81 -17.56
CA TYR A 299 -24.99 10.57 -18.29
C TYR A 299 -26.11 9.64 -18.78
N LEU A 300 -27.33 10.14 -18.74
CA LEU A 300 -28.45 9.54 -19.45
C LEU A 300 -28.54 10.19 -20.83
N ALA A 301 -28.41 9.43 -21.88
CA ALA A 301 -28.51 9.92 -23.25
C ALA A 301 -29.79 9.40 -23.88
N THR A 302 -30.46 10.28 -24.67
CA THR A 302 -31.61 9.91 -25.48
C THR A 302 -31.18 9.91 -26.95
N SER A 303 -31.35 8.78 -27.63
CA SER A 303 -31.08 8.65 -29.07
C SER A 303 -32.10 9.45 -29.89
N ARG A 304 -31.72 9.81 -31.10
CA ARG A 304 -32.69 10.37 -32.11
C ARG A 304 -33.85 9.40 -32.41
N ALA A 305 -33.65 8.10 -32.26
CA ALA A 305 -34.68 7.08 -32.41
C ALA A 305 -35.57 6.91 -31.15
N GLY A 306 -35.37 7.71 -30.08
CA GLY A 306 -36.18 7.69 -28.88
C GLY A 306 -35.70 6.72 -27.81
N GLY A 307 -34.75 5.83 -28.11
CA GLY A 307 -34.16 4.92 -27.14
C GLY A 307 -33.29 5.65 -26.11
N ARG A 308 -33.27 5.15 -24.85
CA ARG A 308 -32.43 5.68 -23.78
C ARG A 308 -31.24 4.76 -23.53
N PHE A 309 -30.09 5.34 -23.18
CA PHE A 309 -28.90 4.59 -22.81
C PHE A 309 -28.07 5.33 -21.76
N LEU A 310 -27.37 4.56 -20.94
CA LEU A 310 -26.50 5.09 -19.88
C LEU A 310 -25.07 5.18 -20.41
N VAL A 311 -24.51 6.38 -20.35
CA VAL A 311 -23.13 6.66 -20.74
C VAL A 311 -22.27 6.81 -19.51
N THR A 312 -21.24 6.00 -19.39
CA THR A 312 -20.23 6.08 -18.31
C THR A 312 -18.92 6.59 -18.90
N VAL A 313 -18.43 7.70 -18.40
CA VAL A 313 -17.14 8.29 -18.80
C VAL A 313 -16.15 8.07 -17.66
N LEU A 314 -15.14 7.26 -17.92
CA LEU A 314 -14.05 6.99 -16.97
C LEU A 314 -12.94 8.01 -17.21
N ASP A 315 -12.65 8.82 -16.20
CA ASP A 315 -11.63 9.87 -16.27
C ASP A 315 -10.41 9.45 -15.44
N ARG A 316 -9.20 9.54 -16.02
CA ARG A 316 -7.93 9.21 -15.35
C ARG A 316 -7.69 10.03 -14.07
N ASP A 317 -8.29 11.21 -13.96
CA ASP A 317 -8.19 12.04 -12.75
C ASP A 317 -8.90 11.44 -11.53
N LEU A 318 -9.92 10.62 -11.74
CA LEU A 318 -10.65 9.92 -10.66
C LEU A 318 -9.96 8.62 -10.24
N GLU A 319 -9.22 7.97 -11.14
CA GLU A 319 -8.46 6.74 -10.81
C GLU A 319 -7.34 6.96 -9.79
N GLY A 320 -6.82 8.18 -9.65
CA GLY A 320 -5.72 8.47 -8.74
C GLY A 320 -6.00 8.16 -7.26
N ALA A 321 -7.26 8.24 -6.83
CA ALA A 321 -7.66 7.84 -5.47
C ALA A 321 -7.68 6.30 -5.32
N GLY A 322 -7.99 5.58 -6.41
CA GLY A 322 -8.02 4.11 -6.44
C GLY A 322 -6.64 3.48 -6.60
N LEU A 323 -5.66 4.17 -7.23
CA LEU A 323 -4.37 3.57 -7.59
C LEU A 323 -3.53 3.19 -6.36
N ALA A 324 -3.44 4.05 -5.35
CA ALA A 324 -2.75 3.71 -4.10
C ALA A 324 -3.42 2.53 -3.40
N ASN A 325 -4.75 2.49 -3.41
CA ASN A 325 -5.51 1.37 -2.89
C ASN A 325 -5.36 0.12 -3.78
N ALA A 326 -5.28 0.27 -5.10
CA ALA A 326 -5.05 -0.83 -6.04
C ALA A 326 -3.65 -1.43 -5.89
N ILE A 327 -2.60 -0.60 -5.78
CA ILE A 327 -1.23 -1.06 -5.47
C ILE A 327 -1.22 -1.77 -4.12
N TRP A 328 -1.83 -1.17 -3.09
CA TRP A 328 -1.90 -1.76 -1.76
C TRP A 328 -2.65 -3.10 -1.75
N THR A 329 -3.77 -3.19 -2.48
CA THR A 329 -4.55 -4.42 -2.61
C THR A 329 -3.83 -5.47 -3.44
N SER A 330 -3.13 -5.10 -4.53
CA SER A 330 -2.35 -6.04 -5.34
C SER A 330 -1.15 -6.62 -4.61
N LEU A 331 -0.50 -5.81 -3.76
CA LEU A 331 0.58 -6.29 -2.89
C LEU A 331 0.07 -7.20 -1.77
N ARG A 332 -1.13 -6.93 -1.26
CA ARG A 332 -1.69 -7.61 -0.10
C ARG A 332 -2.50 -8.85 -0.47
N LEU A 333 -3.28 -8.79 -1.55
CA LEU A 333 -4.23 -9.83 -1.93
C LEU A 333 -3.68 -10.68 -3.09
N ARG A 334 -4.04 -11.96 -3.09
CA ARG A 334 -3.75 -12.91 -4.17
C ARG A 334 -4.78 -12.77 -5.30
N ASP A 335 -4.95 -11.57 -5.84
CA ASP A 335 -5.95 -11.31 -6.87
C ASP A 335 -5.28 -10.70 -8.11
N ASP A 336 -5.41 -11.39 -9.25
CA ASP A 336 -4.84 -10.98 -10.53
C ASP A 336 -5.64 -9.86 -11.24
N SER A 337 -6.79 -9.45 -10.67
CA SER A 337 -7.72 -8.48 -11.28
C SER A 337 -7.17 -7.05 -11.36
N THR A 338 -6.04 -6.75 -10.73
CA THR A 338 -5.43 -5.41 -10.72
C THR A 338 -4.52 -5.12 -11.90
N ALA A 339 -4.26 -6.08 -12.77
CA ALA A 339 -3.37 -5.90 -13.94
C ALA A 339 -3.88 -4.84 -14.95
N GLY A 340 -5.20 -4.56 -14.96
CA GLY A 340 -5.82 -3.52 -15.79
C GLY A 340 -5.75 -2.09 -15.25
N ALA A 341 -5.53 -1.92 -13.93
CA ALA A 341 -5.64 -0.62 -13.26
C ALA A 341 -4.62 0.44 -13.70
N PHE A 342 -3.57 0.03 -14.42
CA PHE A 342 -2.50 0.94 -14.86
C PHE A 342 -2.68 1.49 -16.28
N ASN A 343 -3.63 0.95 -17.06
CA ASN A 343 -3.84 1.36 -18.45
C ASN A 343 -5.33 1.45 -18.77
N MET A 344 -5.82 2.67 -18.93
CA MET A 344 -7.23 2.99 -19.23
C MET A 344 -7.79 2.22 -20.43
N ARG A 345 -6.99 2.07 -21.50
CA ARG A 345 -7.39 1.33 -22.68
C ARG A 345 -7.59 -0.15 -22.38
N ARG A 346 -6.68 -0.77 -21.62
CA ARG A 346 -6.84 -2.16 -21.19
C ARG A 346 -8.05 -2.35 -20.29
N SER A 347 -8.35 -1.38 -19.41
CA SER A 347 -9.56 -1.40 -18.59
C SER A 347 -10.82 -1.33 -19.45
N LEU A 348 -10.83 -0.47 -20.50
CA LEU A 348 -11.92 -0.40 -21.46
C LEU A 348 -12.08 -1.72 -22.24
N ASP A 349 -10.99 -2.25 -22.80
CA ASP A 349 -10.98 -3.50 -23.54
C ASP A 349 -11.49 -4.67 -22.67
N HIS A 350 -11.05 -4.73 -21.41
CA HIS A 350 -11.51 -5.72 -20.45
C HIS A 350 -13.00 -5.59 -20.14
N ALA A 351 -13.47 -4.40 -19.82
CA ALA A 351 -14.87 -4.13 -19.49
C ALA A 351 -15.79 -4.43 -20.70
N ALA A 352 -15.38 -4.06 -21.91
CA ALA A 352 -16.11 -4.39 -23.13
C ALA A 352 -16.17 -5.89 -23.36
N LEU A 353 -15.06 -6.61 -23.17
CA LEU A 353 -15.00 -8.06 -23.32
C LEU A 353 -15.90 -8.77 -22.31
N VAL A 354 -15.91 -8.34 -21.04
CA VAL A 354 -16.81 -8.89 -20.00
C VAL A 354 -18.28 -8.67 -20.38
N SER A 355 -18.65 -7.44 -20.81
CA SER A 355 -20.02 -7.15 -21.23
C SER A 355 -20.47 -7.98 -22.43
N TYR A 356 -19.61 -8.18 -23.45
CA TYR A 356 -19.94 -9.05 -24.60
C TYR A 356 -20.05 -10.52 -24.20
N ALA A 357 -19.19 -10.99 -23.31
CA ALA A 357 -19.25 -12.35 -22.79
C ALA A 357 -20.52 -12.59 -21.96
N ALA A 358 -20.93 -11.63 -21.12
CA ALA A 358 -22.18 -11.71 -20.36
C ALA A 358 -23.40 -11.75 -21.27
N GLN A 359 -23.42 -10.93 -22.35
CA GLN A 359 -24.47 -11.00 -23.36
C GLN A 359 -24.51 -12.35 -24.07
N ALA A 360 -23.34 -12.89 -24.45
CA ALA A 360 -23.26 -14.21 -25.11
C ALA A 360 -23.72 -15.35 -24.16
N ALA A 361 -23.50 -15.20 -22.86
CA ALA A 361 -23.96 -16.12 -21.82
C ALA A 361 -25.47 -15.99 -21.53
N GLY A 362 -26.17 -15.00 -22.09
CA GLY A 362 -27.58 -14.73 -21.81
C GLY A 362 -27.81 -14.21 -20.38
N ALA A 363 -26.80 -13.63 -19.74
CA ALA A 363 -26.94 -13.03 -18.42
C ALA A 363 -27.80 -11.75 -18.51
N PRO A 364 -28.61 -11.44 -17.50
CA PRO A 364 -29.42 -10.23 -17.48
C PRO A 364 -28.56 -9.02 -17.12
N GLU A 365 -27.64 -8.66 -18.03
CA GLU A 365 -26.81 -7.46 -17.99
C GLU A 365 -27.16 -6.50 -19.13
N PRO A 366 -27.11 -5.15 -18.92
CA PRO A 366 -27.38 -4.18 -19.96
C PRO A 366 -26.44 -4.34 -21.14
N ARG A 367 -26.98 -4.33 -22.36
CA ARG A 367 -26.18 -4.46 -23.58
C ARG A 367 -25.19 -3.32 -23.72
N LEU A 368 -23.92 -3.63 -24.01
CA LEU A 368 -22.93 -2.64 -24.40
C LEU A 368 -23.19 -2.22 -25.87
N LEU A 369 -23.46 -0.94 -26.05
CA LEU A 369 -23.77 -0.35 -27.37
C LEU A 369 -22.53 0.26 -28.01
N LEU A 370 -21.65 0.86 -27.21
CA LEU A 370 -20.43 1.53 -27.67
C LEU A 370 -19.37 1.54 -26.56
N ALA A 371 -18.11 1.24 -26.92
CA ALA A 371 -16.93 1.46 -26.11
C ALA A 371 -15.89 2.21 -26.96
N THR A 372 -15.48 3.40 -26.54
CA THR A 372 -14.57 4.24 -27.31
C THR A 372 -13.75 5.19 -26.43
N GLU A 373 -12.64 5.68 -26.98
CA GLU A 373 -11.85 6.73 -26.34
C GLU A 373 -12.51 8.11 -26.57
N VAL A 374 -12.50 8.94 -25.52
CA VAL A 374 -12.98 10.32 -25.58
C VAL A 374 -11.96 11.25 -24.95
N GLY A 375 -11.32 12.10 -25.78
CA GLY A 375 -10.20 12.92 -25.33
C GLY A 375 -8.92 12.09 -25.03
N PRO A 376 -7.87 12.73 -24.50
CA PRO A 376 -6.56 12.11 -24.37
C PRO A 376 -6.42 11.19 -23.15
N ASP A 377 -7.28 11.35 -22.13
CA ASP A 377 -7.16 10.70 -20.82
C ASP A 377 -8.52 10.19 -20.29
N SER A 378 -9.48 9.92 -21.18
CA SER A 378 -10.81 9.42 -20.81
C SER A 378 -11.32 8.39 -21.80
N VAL A 379 -12.12 7.46 -21.31
CA VAL A 379 -12.81 6.45 -22.12
C VAL A 379 -14.30 6.48 -21.82
N LEU A 380 -15.10 6.05 -22.80
CA LEU A 380 -16.55 6.09 -22.73
C LEU A 380 -17.11 4.70 -23.02
N MET A 381 -18.07 4.30 -22.22
CA MET A 381 -18.92 3.13 -22.45
C MET A 381 -20.38 3.57 -22.44
N ALA A 382 -21.15 3.11 -23.42
CA ALA A 382 -22.58 3.32 -23.49
C ALA A 382 -23.30 1.97 -23.40
N HIS A 383 -24.16 1.82 -22.39
CA HIS A 383 -24.97 0.63 -22.16
C HIS A 383 -26.46 0.98 -22.35
N GLU A 384 -27.23 -0.01 -22.73
CA GLU A 384 -28.69 0.08 -22.73
C GLU A 384 -29.19 0.52 -21.35
N PHE A 385 -30.18 1.38 -21.32
CA PHE A 385 -30.80 1.82 -20.08
C PHE A 385 -31.89 0.87 -19.67
N ILE A 386 -31.81 0.32 -18.48
CA ILE A 386 -32.84 -0.53 -17.90
C ILE A 386 -33.76 0.32 -17.04
N ASP A 387 -35.03 0.35 -17.39
CA ASP A 387 -36.08 0.97 -16.58
C ASP A 387 -36.39 0.09 -15.39
N GLY A 388 -36.28 0.65 -14.18
CA GLY A 388 -36.51 -0.09 -12.94
C GLY A 388 -35.94 0.59 -11.72
N VAL A 389 -36.11 -0.06 -10.57
CA VAL A 389 -35.70 0.45 -9.25
C VAL A 389 -34.56 -0.42 -8.71
N ARG A 390 -33.54 0.23 -8.15
CA ARG A 390 -32.42 -0.48 -7.52
C ARG A 390 -32.85 -1.13 -6.21
N PHE A 391 -32.21 -2.23 -5.85
CA PHE A 391 -32.48 -2.89 -4.57
C PHE A 391 -32.13 -1.99 -3.36
N SER A 392 -31.21 -1.07 -3.51
CA SER A 392 -30.90 -0.06 -2.47
C SER A 392 -32.05 0.92 -2.19
N ASP A 393 -32.95 1.10 -3.17
CA ASP A 393 -33.98 2.12 -3.19
C ASP A 393 -35.40 1.50 -3.08
N LEU A 394 -35.48 0.16 -2.95
CA LEU A 394 -36.72 -0.58 -2.74
C LEU A 394 -37.07 -0.57 -1.24
N ASP A 395 -38.30 -0.21 -0.92
CA ASP A 395 -38.85 -0.28 0.44
C ASP A 395 -39.20 -1.73 0.83
N ASP A 396 -39.64 -2.54 -0.12
CA ASP A 396 -39.97 -3.97 0.07
C ASP A 396 -39.35 -4.83 -1.04
N ILE A 397 -38.72 -5.93 -0.63
CA ILE A 397 -38.06 -6.89 -1.50
C ILE A 397 -38.74 -8.23 -1.29
N SER A 398 -39.37 -8.75 -2.34
CA SER A 398 -40.05 -10.05 -2.32
C SER A 398 -39.05 -11.22 -2.38
N ASP A 399 -39.51 -12.42 -2.03
CA ASP A 399 -38.67 -13.62 -2.19
C ASP A 399 -38.43 -13.98 -3.67
N ASP A 400 -39.33 -13.57 -4.56
CA ASP A 400 -39.12 -13.71 -6.01
C ASP A 400 -38.01 -12.79 -6.52
N ASP A 401 -37.88 -11.57 -5.98
CA ASP A 401 -36.76 -10.67 -6.29
C ASP A 401 -35.45 -11.29 -5.84
N LEU A 402 -35.39 -11.86 -4.62
CA LEU A 402 -34.21 -12.53 -4.10
C LEU A 402 -33.83 -13.73 -4.97
N LEU A 403 -34.82 -14.56 -5.35
CA LEU A 403 -34.61 -15.69 -6.26
C LEU A 403 -34.15 -15.22 -7.66
N GLY A 404 -34.69 -14.11 -8.15
CA GLY A 404 -34.27 -13.47 -9.40
C GLY A 404 -32.78 -13.08 -9.36
N ALA A 405 -32.31 -12.46 -8.28
CA ALA A 405 -30.93 -12.10 -8.09
C ALA A 405 -29.98 -13.32 -8.06
N TRP A 406 -30.39 -14.40 -7.38
CA TRP A 406 -29.67 -15.67 -7.38
C TRP A 406 -29.59 -16.31 -8.77
N ARG A 407 -30.68 -16.30 -9.54
CA ARG A 407 -30.71 -16.83 -10.92
C ARG A 407 -29.79 -16.03 -11.83
N ALA A 408 -29.82 -14.70 -11.76
CA ALA A 408 -28.95 -13.82 -12.54
C ALA A 408 -27.46 -14.11 -12.29
N MET A 409 -27.04 -14.21 -11.01
CA MET A 409 -25.68 -14.61 -10.67
C MET A 409 -25.34 -16.02 -11.17
N ARG A 410 -26.26 -16.99 -11.02
CA ARG A 410 -26.04 -18.37 -11.45
C ARG A 410 -25.77 -18.47 -12.96
N THR A 411 -26.47 -17.68 -13.79
CA THR A 411 -26.23 -17.64 -15.24
C THR A 411 -24.78 -17.24 -15.57
N LEU A 412 -24.21 -16.28 -14.83
CA LEU A 412 -22.78 -15.93 -14.97
C LEU A 412 -21.87 -17.09 -14.57
N HIS A 413 -22.13 -17.70 -13.40
CA HIS A 413 -21.30 -18.79 -12.87
C HIS A 413 -21.32 -20.04 -13.74
N GLU A 414 -22.45 -20.42 -14.33
CA GLU A 414 -22.58 -21.55 -15.28
C GLU A 414 -21.70 -21.34 -16.53
N ASN A 415 -21.42 -20.08 -16.89
CA ASN A 415 -20.53 -19.70 -17.97
C ASN A 415 -19.11 -19.33 -17.49
N GLN A 416 -18.74 -19.72 -16.27
CA GLN A 416 -17.45 -19.43 -15.64
C GLN A 416 -17.10 -17.92 -15.58
N MET A 417 -18.10 -17.10 -15.44
CA MET A 417 -17.98 -15.66 -15.28
C MET A 417 -18.30 -15.25 -13.84
N THR A 418 -17.81 -14.10 -13.42
CA THR A 418 -18.13 -13.48 -12.13
C THR A 418 -18.37 -11.99 -12.29
N HIS A 419 -19.23 -11.44 -11.46
CA HIS A 419 -19.58 -10.01 -11.46
C HIS A 419 -18.66 -9.18 -10.54
N ARG A 420 -18.21 -9.75 -9.42
CA ARG A 420 -17.29 -9.17 -8.41
C ARG A 420 -17.78 -7.92 -7.68
N SER A 421 -19.04 -7.52 -7.86
CA SER A 421 -19.60 -6.33 -7.23
C SER A 421 -21.13 -6.47 -7.05
N LEU A 422 -21.60 -7.58 -6.49
CA LEU A 422 -23.02 -7.88 -6.29
C LEU A 422 -23.59 -7.18 -5.04
N SER A 423 -23.45 -5.84 -4.97
CA SER A 423 -24.02 -5.02 -3.90
C SER A 423 -25.42 -4.52 -4.28
N ALA A 424 -26.18 -4.02 -3.30
CA ALA A 424 -27.54 -3.52 -3.49
C ALA A 424 -27.69 -2.46 -4.60
N GLU A 425 -26.66 -1.67 -4.84
CA GLU A 425 -26.62 -0.62 -5.88
C GLU A 425 -26.49 -1.20 -7.31
N HIS A 426 -26.07 -2.48 -7.42
CA HIS A 426 -25.81 -3.15 -8.69
C HIS A 426 -26.92 -4.14 -9.09
N LEU A 427 -27.99 -4.23 -8.30
CA LEU A 427 -29.16 -5.03 -8.59
C LEU A 427 -30.34 -4.09 -8.93
N ILE A 428 -30.97 -4.27 -10.07
CA ILE A 428 -32.14 -3.51 -10.51
C ILE A 428 -33.31 -4.47 -10.71
N ARG A 429 -34.47 -4.14 -10.12
CA ARG A 429 -35.74 -4.76 -10.48
C ARG A 429 -36.38 -3.94 -11.59
N ALA A 430 -36.45 -4.50 -12.79
CA ALA A 430 -37.12 -3.89 -13.92
C ALA A 430 -38.64 -3.90 -13.74
N ASP A 431 -39.36 -3.09 -14.52
CA ASP A 431 -40.82 -2.97 -14.44
C ASP A 431 -41.56 -4.29 -14.77
N ASP A 432 -40.92 -5.20 -15.51
CA ASP A 432 -41.42 -6.56 -15.83
C ASP A 432 -41.12 -7.58 -14.72
N GLY A 433 -40.49 -7.18 -13.62
CA GLY A 433 -40.06 -8.03 -12.52
C GLY A 433 -38.74 -8.77 -12.75
N THR A 434 -38.08 -8.58 -13.89
CA THR A 434 -36.77 -9.19 -14.14
C THR A 434 -35.68 -8.49 -13.32
N ILE A 435 -34.79 -9.28 -12.71
CA ILE A 435 -33.65 -8.73 -11.97
C ILE A 435 -32.42 -8.64 -12.90
N TRP A 436 -31.95 -7.40 -13.05
CA TRP A 436 -30.79 -7.05 -13.87
C TRP A 436 -29.57 -6.78 -12.99
N LEU A 437 -28.39 -7.25 -13.49
CA LEU A 437 -27.10 -6.96 -12.89
C LEU A 437 -26.46 -5.79 -13.63
N ILE A 438 -26.04 -4.74 -12.92
CA ILE A 438 -25.38 -3.57 -13.53
C ILE A 438 -23.98 -3.40 -12.96
N GLY A 439 -23.05 -2.89 -13.77
CA GLY A 439 -21.67 -2.62 -13.34
C GLY A 439 -20.80 -3.86 -13.31
N GLY A 440 -21.08 -4.84 -14.18
CA GLY A 440 -20.25 -6.05 -14.39
C GLY A 440 -18.88 -5.79 -15.02
N ASP A 441 -18.54 -4.55 -15.33
CA ASP A 441 -17.27 -4.09 -15.92
C ASP A 441 -16.01 -4.50 -15.11
N THR A 442 -16.17 -4.87 -13.84
CA THR A 442 -15.10 -5.44 -12.99
C THR A 442 -15.13 -6.95 -12.89
N GLY A 443 -16.05 -7.58 -13.59
CA GLY A 443 -16.19 -9.02 -13.65
C GLY A 443 -14.95 -9.72 -14.21
N SER A 444 -14.97 -11.04 -14.16
CA SER A 444 -13.90 -11.86 -14.73
C SER A 444 -14.50 -12.90 -15.67
N ILE A 445 -13.84 -13.11 -16.81
CA ILE A 445 -14.10 -14.19 -17.76
C ILE A 445 -13.17 -15.34 -17.41
N ALA A 446 -13.61 -16.56 -17.54
CA ALA A 446 -12.90 -17.77 -17.09
C ALA A 446 -12.55 -17.72 -15.60
N ALA A 447 -13.52 -17.32 -14.79
CA ALA A 447 -13.38 -17.18 -13.34
C ALA A 447 -13.19 -18.56 -12.68
N GLY A 448 -12.16 -18.67 -11.86
CA GLY A 448 -11.93 -19.86 -11.04
C GLY A 448 -12.93 -19.96 -9.88
N ASP A 449 -13.00 -21.14 -9.27
CA ASP A 449 -13.88 -21.49 -8.15
C ASP A 449 -13.82 -20.46 -6.98
N VAL A 450 -12.63 -19.95 -6.66
CA VAL A 450 -12.47 -18.94 -5.59
C VAL A 450 -13.22 -17.63 -5.92
N ALA A 451 -13.19 -17.20 -7.17
CA ALA A 451 -13.89 -15.98 -7.59
C ALA A 451 -15.41 -16.15 -7.52
N GLN A 452 -15.93 -17.30 -7.93
CA GLN A 452 -17.35 -17.63 -7.81
C GLN A 452 -17.83 -17.73 -6.35
N ARG A 453 -16.99 -18.27 -5.45
CA ARG A 453 -17.27 -18.30 -4.00
C ARG A 453 -17.36 -16.88 -3.41
N ILE A 454 -16.53 -15.96 -3.89
CA ILE A 454 -16.57 -14.55 -3.48
C ILE A 454 -17.88 -13.90 -3.93
N ASP A 455 -18.30 -14.09 -5.17
CA ASP A 455 -19.58 -13.58 -5.69
C ASP A 455 -20.78 -14.13 -4.91
N THR A 456 -20.78 -15.43 -4.62
CA THR A 456 -21.82 -16.06 -3.82
C THR A 456 -21.86 -15.49 -2.40
N ALA A 457 -20.70 -15.28 -1.76
CA ALA A 457 -20.60 -14.68 -0.44
C ALA A 457 -21.03 -13.21 -0.44
N GLU A 458 -20.68 -12.46 -1.49
CA GLU A 458 -21.10 -11.06 -1.68
C GLU A 458 -22.60 -10.94 -1.81
N LEU A 459 -23.22 -11.71 -2.72
CA LEU A 459 -24.67 -11.69 -2.94
C LEU A 459 -25.41 -12.12 -1.68
N LEU A 460 -25.01 -13.23 -1.05
CA LEU A 460 -25.61 -13.70 0.21
C LEU A 460 -25.58 -12.63 1.29
N THR A 461 -24.43 -11.99 1.46
CA THR A 461 -24.27 -10.91 2.46
C THR A 461 -25.13 -9.70 2.11
N THR A 462 -25.19 -9.32 0.83
CA THR A 462 -26.00 -8.20 0.35
C THR A 462 -27.49 -8.44 0.61
N LEU A 463 -27.99 -9.62 0.22
CA LEU A 463 -29.40 -9.96 0.45
C LEU A 463 -29.75 -10.06 1.94
N ALA A 464 -28.86 -10.59 2.78
CA ALA A 464 -29.04 -10.62 4.23
C ALA A 464 -29.01 -9.23 4.88
N LEU A 465 -28.30 -8.28 4.29
CA LEU A 465 -28.29 -6.88 4.75
C LEU A 465 -29.54 -6.12 4.33
N LEU A 466 -30.13 -6.45 3.20
CA LEU A 466 -31.34 -5.84 2.68
C LEU A 466 -32.59 -6.38 3.38
N THR A 467 -32.63 -7.65 3.69
CA THR A 467 -33.74 -8.33 4.35
C THR A 467 -33.31 -8.87 5.71
N ASP A 468 -33.19 -10.18 5.83
CA ASP A 468 -32.67 -10.88 7.01
C ASP A 468 -31.90 -12.14 6.59
N VAL A 469 -31.13 -12.71 7.55
CA VAL A 469 -30.28 -13.87 7.33
C VAL A 469 -31.10 -15.12 6.91
N THR A 470 -32.30 -15.32 7.51
CA THR A 470 -33.12 -16.49 7.27
C THR A 470 -33.67 -16.53 5.85
N ARG A 471 -34.21 -15.38 5.38
CA ARG A 471 -34.72 -15.24 3.99
C ARG A 471 -33.60 -15.36 2.96
N ALA A 472 -32.47 -14.73 3.19
CA ALA A 472 -31.34 -14.78 2.29
C ALA A 472 -30.80 -16.22 2.13
N ILE A 473 -30.73 -16.99 3.21
CA ILE A 473 -30.33 -18.40 3.20
C ILE A 473 -31.40 -19.29 2.55
N ALA A 474 -32.68 -19.10 2.86
CA ALA A 474 -33.76 -19.90 2.31
C ALA A 474 -33.85 -19.78 0.78
N THR A 475 -33.78 -18.52 0.27
CA THR A 475 -33.78 -18.25 -1.17
C THR A 475 -32.51 -18.73 -1.86
N GLY A 476 -31.34 -18.54 -1.22
CA GLY A 476 -30.05 -19.06 -1.73
C GLY A 476 -30.03 -20.60 -1.82
N ARG A 477 -30.56 -21.27 -0.79
CA ARG A 477 -30.72 -22.74 -0.81
C ARG A 477 -31.65 -23.21 -1.91
N THR A 478 -32.73 -22.51 -2.16
CA THR A 478 -33.66 -22.84 -3.25
C THR A 478 -33.02 -22.69 -4.62
N ALA A 479 -32.19 -21.65 -4.82
CA ALA A 479 -31.56 -21.33 -6.09
C ALA A 479 -30.29 -22.14 -6.39
N LEU A 480 -29.43 -22.41 -5.40
CA LEU A 480 -28.11 -23.03 -5.56
C LEU A 480 -27.99 -24.42 -4.93
N GLY A 481 -28.99 -24.83 -4.15
CA GLY A 481 -28.90 -26.04 -3.30
C GLY A 481 -28.02 -25.83 -2.07
N VAL A 482 -27.99 -26.82 -1.18
CA VAL A 482 -27.18 -26.78 0.05
C VAL A 482 -25.67 -26.72 -0.27
N GLU A 483 -25.24 -27.47 -1.29
CA GLU A 483 -23.81 -27.53 -1.67
C GLU A 483 -23.34 -26.24 -2.29
N GLY A 484 -24.07 -25.69 -3.26
CA GLY A 484 -23.74 -24.46 -3.96
C GLY A 484 -23.67 -23.26 -3.00
N LEU A 485 -24.65 -23.16 -2.10
CA LEU A 485 -24.65 -22.09 -1.09
C LEU A 485 -23.54 -22.28 -0.03
N GLY A 486 -23.25 -23.53 0.35
CA GLY A 486 -22.19 -23.87 1.29
C GLY A 486 -20.79 -23.50 0.81
N HIS A 487 -20.59 -23.42 -0.50
CA HIS A 487 -19.32 -22.96 -1.09
C HIS A 487 -18.98 -21.51 -0.74
N ALA A 488 -19.93 -20.67 -0.32
CA ALA A 488 -19.68 -19.31 0.15
C ALA A 488 -18.97 -19.24 1.50
N LEU A 489 -19.07 -20.28 2.34
CA LEU A 489 -18.58 -20.25 3.73
C LEU A 489 -17.12 -19.81 3.89
N PRO A 490 -16.13 -20.34 3.14
CA PRO A 490 -14.73 -19.90 3.24
C PRO A 490 -14.49 -18.46 2.79
N ALA A 491 -15.37 -17.91 1.93
CA ALA A 491 -15.27 -16.54 1.39
C ALA A 491 -16.06 -15.50 2.19
N LEU A 492 -16.86 -15.89 3.19
CA LEU A 492 -17.59 -14.99 4.09
C LEU A 492 -16.63 -14.27 5.05
N GLN A 493 -15.79 -13.42 4.51
CA GLN A 493 -14.81 -12.63 5.24
C GLN A 493 -14.89 -11.16 4.78
N PRO A 494 -14.73 -10.17 5.69
CA PRO A 494 -14.79 -8.76 5.29
C PRO A 494 -13.79 -8.37 4.19
N VAL A 495 -12.66 -9.08 4.09
CA VAL A 495 -11.61 -8.81 3.09
C VAL A 495 -12.04 -9.22 1.68
N ALA A 496 -12.89 -10.22 1.54
CA ALA A 496 -13.38 -10.74 0.26
C ALA A 496 -14.53 -9.91 -0.34
N LEU A 497 -15.24 -9.17 0.51
CA LEU A 497 -16.44 -8.43 0.11
C LEU A 497 -16.12 -7.04 -0.46
N SER A 498 -17.00 -6.50 -1.28
CA SER A 498 -16.89 -5.18 -1.90
C SER A 498 -16.79 -4.04 -0.85
N PRO A 499 -16.21 -2.89 -1.19
CA PRO A 499 -16.12 -1.76 -0.27
C PRO A 499 -17.49 -1.28 0.22
N THR A 500 -18.53 -1.37 -0.62
CA THR A 500 -19.90 -0.97 -0.31
C THR A 500 -20.49 -1.90 0.75
N THR A 501 -20.46 -3.20 0.51
CA THR A 501 -20.95 -4.22 1.46
C THR A 501 -20.16 -4.20 2.77
N ARG A 502 -18.83 -3.99 2.73
CA ARG A 502 -18.03 -3.80 3.95
C ARG A 502 -18.45 -2.60 4.79
N ARG A 503 -18.83 -1.48 4.17
CA ARG A 503 -19.37 -0.31 4.90
C ARG A 503 -20.72 -0.64 5.55
N ALA A 504 -21.58 -1.37 4.85
CA ALA A 504 -22.89 -1.78 5.35
C ALA A 504 -22.78 -2.76 6.54
N ILE A 505 -21.89 -3.75 6.47
CA ILE A 505 -21.61 -4.69 7.59
C ILE A 505 -21.13 -3.95 8.85
N ARG A 506 -20.38 -2.85 8.73
CA ARG A 506 -19.95 -2.09 9.91
C ARG A 506 -21.13 -1.56 10.74
N LYS A 507 -22.29 -1.36 10.12
CA LYS A 507 -23.52 -0.94 10.78
C LYS A 507 -24.23 -2.14 11.44
N ARG A 508 -24.13 -3.36 10.90
CA ARG A 508 -24.72 -4.62 11.38
C ARG A 508 -23.64 -5.67 11.63
N LYS A 509 -22.86 -5.53 12.69
CA LYS A 509 -21.62 -6.30 12.97
C LYS A 509 -21.78 -7.83 13.06
N ASN A 510 -22.99 -8.31 13.37
CA ASN A 510 -23.23 -9.74 13.62
C ASN A 510 -23.69 -10.52 12.38
N VAL A 511 -23.97 -9.86 11.25
CA VAL A 511 -24.54 -10.53 10.06
C VAL A 511 -23.62 -11.63 9.52
N LEU A 512 -22.31 -11.38 9.41
CA LEU A 512 -21.38 -12.41 8.93
C LEU A 512 -21.26 -13.61 9.87
N VAL A 513 -21.36 -13.38 11.18
CA VAL A 513 -21.34 -14.46 12.18
C VAL A 513 -22.60 -15.30 12.05
N GLN A 514 -23.77 -14.65 11.99
CA GLN A 514 -25.06 -15.33 11.81
C GLN A 514 -25.13 -16.13 10.50
N LEU A 515 -24.64 -15.56 9.39
CA LEU A 515 -24.55 -16.26 8.10
C LEU A 515 -23.66 -17.49 8.18
N ARG A 516 -22.49 -17.36 8.84
CA ARG A 516 -21.59 -18.51 9.02
C ARG A 516 -22.20 -19.61 9.87
N ASP A 517 -22.77 -19.24 11.01
CA ASP A 517 -23.39 -20.19 11.94
C ASP A 517 -24.51 -20.96 11.24
N ALA A 518 -25.36 -20.26 10.50
CA ALA A 518 -26.47 -20.89 9.76
C ALA A 518 -25.98 -21.77 8.59
N LEU A 519 -24.89 -21.40 7.87
CA LEU A 519 -24.32 -22.27 6.83
C LEU A 519 -23.63 -23.51 7.41
N VAL A 520 -22.97 -23.41 8.57
CA VAL A 520 -22.36 -24.53 9.28
C VAL A 520 -23.44 -25.50 9.79
N GLU A 521 -24.55 -24.94 10.30
CA GLU A 521 -25.70 -25.76 10.73
C GLU A 521 -26.31 -26.55 9.58
N MET A 522 -26.44 -25.94 8.38
CA MET A 522 -26.92 -26.62 7.18
C MET A 522 -25.99 -27.71 6.67
N ARG A 523 -24.67 -27.56 6.84
CA ARG A 523 -23.66 -28.52 6.37
C ARG A 523 -22.56 -28.72 7.42
N PRO A 524 -22.78 -29.59 8.44
CA PRO A 524 -21.82 -29.82 9.51
C PRO A 524 -20.45 -30.31 9.08
N GLY A 525 -20.30 -30.84 7.87
CA GLY A 525 -19.03 -31.31 7.29
C GLY A 525 -18.37 -30.31 6.33
N ALA A 526 -18.90 -29.10 6.18
CA ALA A 526 -18.28 -28.10 5.31
C ALA A 526 -16.93 -27.65 5.89
N SER A 527 -15.93 -27.51 5.02
CA SER A 527 -14.64 -26.94 5.41
C SER A 527 -14.84 -25.51 5.91
N ASN A 528 -14.71 -25.34 7.22
CA ASN A 528 -14.75 -24.02 7.86
C ASN A 528 -13.38 -23.32 7.76
N GLU A 529 -12.45 -23.88 7.00
CA GLU A 529 -11.14 -23.30 6.76
C GLU A 529 -11.26 -22.06 5.89
N GLN A 530 -10.91 -20.93 6.45
CA GLN A 530 -10.98 -19.64 5.75
C GLN A 530 -9.93 -19.60 4.63
N ILE A 531 -10.37 -19.19 3.42
CA ILE A 531 -9.44 -18.97 2.31
C ILE A 531 -8.48 -17.85 2.69
N ASN A 532 -7.18 -18.11 2.53
CA ASN A 532 -6.16 -17.12 2.85
C ASN A 532 -5.98 -16.18 1.66
N PHE A 533 -6.72 -15.07 1.63
CA PHE A 533 -6.67 -14.06 0.57
C PHE A 533 -5.45 -13.14 0.68
N GLU A 534 -4.79 -13.11 1.86
CA GLU A 534 -3.65 -12.23 2.09
C GLU A 534 -2.35 -12.90 1.65
N ARG A 535 -1.66 -12.30 0.67
CA ARG A 535 -0.32 -12.71 0.24
C ARG A 535 0.72 -12.38 1.31
N PHE A 536 0.65 -11.18 1.86
CA PHE A 536 1.50 -10.69 2.94
C PHE A 536 0.67 -9.89 3.95
N ARG A 537 0.85 -10.15 5.22
CA ARG A 537 0.32 -9.27 6.26
C ARG A 537 1.15 -7.98 6.27
N PRO A 538 0.54 -6.77 6.33
CA PRO A 538 1.28 -5.50 6.33
C PRO A 538 2.39 -5.46 7.37
N ARG A 539 2.11 -6.02 8.55
CA ARG A 539 3.06 -6.13 9.65
C ARG A 539 4.29 -6.97 9.30
N THR A 540 4.11 -8.08 8.56
CA THR A 540 5.22 -8.95 8.13
C THR A 540 6.11 -8.22 7.14
N LEU A 541 5.53 -7.44 6.23
CA LEU A 541 6.28 -6.66 5.24
C LEU A 541 7.10 -5.55 5.90
N ILE A 542 6.53 -4.85 6.87
CA ILE A 542 7.25 -3.87 7.70
C ILE A 542 8.39 -4.55 8.47
N MET A 543 8.13 -5.69 9.09
CA MET A 543 9.15 -6.44 9.83
C MET A 543 10.30 -6.93 8.95
N ILE A 544 10.02 -7.37 7.71
CA ILE A 544 11.06 -7.77 6.75
C ILE A 544 11.93 -6.56 6.38
N ILE A 545 11.32 -5.42 6.04
CA ILE A 545 12.06 -4.21 5.67
C ILE A 545 12.94 -3.74 6.82
N VAL A 546 12.36 -3.60 8.01
CA VAL A 546 13.08 -3.16 9.23
C VAL A 546 14.16 -4.16 9.62
N GLY A 547 13.87 -5.46 9.55
CA GLY A 547 14.84 -6.52 9.83
C GLY A 547 16.00 -6.56 8.82
N THR A 548 15.72 -6.26 7.55
CA THR A 548 16.78 -6.17 6.53
C THR A 548 17.71 -4.97 6.78
N ILE A 549 17.12 -3.81 7.12
CA ILE A 549 17.90 -2.61 7.45
C ILE A 549 18.75 -2.86 8.70
N ALA A 550 18.17 -3.42 9.77
CA ALA A 550 18.89 -3.74 10.99
C ALA A 550 19.99 -4.77 10.75
N GLY A 551 19.70 -5.84 9.97
CA GLY A 551 20.69 -6.84 9.59
C GLY A 551 21.86 -6.27 8.77
N TYR A 552 21.55 -5.34 7.87
CA TYR A 552 22.58 -4.64 7.08
C TYR A 552 23.49 -3.79 7.98
N VAL A 553 22.90 -3.00 8.90
CA VAL A 553 23.67 -2.16 9.85
C VAL A 553 24.58 -3.05 10.72
N LEU A 554 24.04 -4.13 11.28
CA LEU A 554 24.86 -5.07 12.06
C LEU A 554 26.00 -5.69 11.25
N LEU A 555 25.72 -6.12 10.03
CA LEU A 555 26.72 -6.77 9.18
C LEU A 555 27.83 -5.78 8.81
N SER A 556 27.48 -4.51 8.54
CA SER A 556 28.47 -3.47 8.24
C SER A 556 29.37 -3.15 9.45
N GLN A 557 28.87 -3.20 10.67
CA GLN A 557 29.67 -3.05 11.87
C GLN A 557 30.59 -4.27 12.12
N LEU A 558 30.09 -5.49 11.85
CA LEU A 558 30.89 -6.71 12.02
C LEU A 558 32.10 -6.78 11.07
N THR A 559 32.00 -6.22 9.87
CA THR A 559 33.11 -6.21 8.89
C THR A 559 34.29 -5.33 9.32
N GLN A 560 34.10 -4.40 10.26
CA GLN A 560 35.13 -3.51 10.78
C GLN A 560 35.88 -4.12 11.97
N VAL A 561 35.41 -5.25 12.51
CA VAL A 561 35.96 -5.89 13.70
C VAL A 561 36.74 -7.15 13.31
N ASP A 562 38.01 -7.23 13.69
CA ASP A 562 38.79 -8.46 13.57
C ASP A 562 38.33 -9.49 14.60
N LEU A 563 37.27 -10.24 14.22
CA LEU A 563 36.69 -11.28 15.07
C LEU A 563 37.69 -12.37 15.44
N VAL A 564 38.66 -12.69 14.55
CA VAL A 564 39.67 -13.75 14.78
C VAL A 564 40.67 -13.26 15.83
N GLY A 565 41.16 -12.03 15.67
CA GLY A 565 42.03 -11.41 16.67
C GLY A 565 41.37 -11.28 18.03
N LEU A 566 40.12 -10.84 18.11
CA LEU A 566 39.36 -10.77 19.35
C LEU A 566 39.18 -12.12 20.03
N LEU A 567 38.86 -13.17 19.29
CA LEU A 567 38.72 -14.53 19.87
C LEU A 567 40.03 -15.09 20.39
N GLN A 568 41.16 -14.70 19.80
CA GLN A 568 42.49 -15.11 20.25
C GLN A 568 42.96 -14.40 21.54
N THR A 569 42.49 -13.15 21.74
CA THR A 569 42.82 -12.34 22.91
C THR A 569 41.81 -12.48 24.05
N ALA A 570 40.66 -13.13 23.82
CA ALA A 570 39.60 -13.29 24.82
C ALA A 570 40.02 -14.13 26.02
N ASP A 571 39.72 -13.65 27.22
CA ASP A 571 39.83 -14.45 28.45
C ASP A 571 38.65 -15.44 28.55
N TRP A 572 38.97 -16.71 28.29
CA TRP A 572 37.99 -17.80 28.29
C TRP A 572 37.36 -18.05 29.67
N GLY A 573 38.01 -17.66 30.77
CA GLY A 573 37.43 -17.74 32.11
C GLY A 573 36.23 -16.81 32.28
N TRP A 574 36.37 -15.56 31.84
CA TRP A 574 35.28 -14.57 31.82
C TRP A 574 34.20 -14.94 30.79
N MET A 575 34.56 -15.50 29.66
CA MET A 575 33.59 -16.02 28.68
C MET A 575 32.73 -17.13 29.24
N ALA A 576 33.36 -18.10 30.01
CA ALA A 576 32.61 -19.15 30.70
C ALA A 576 31.67 -18.57 31.77
N ALA A 577 32.12 -17.55 32.52
CA ALA A 577 31.31 -16.85 33.50
C ALA A 577 30.08 -16.17 32.84
N ALA A 578 30.28 -15.48 31.71
CA ALA A 578 29.19 -14.85 30.94
C ALA A 578 28.16 -15.90 30.48
N PHE A 579 28.64 -17.04 29.95
CA PHE A 579 27.79 -18.13 29.53
C PHE A 579 26.95 -18.75 30.70
N LEU A 580 27.58 -19.00 31.84
CA LEU A 580 26.87 -19.48 33.03
C LEU A 580 25.85 -18.49 33.57
N LEU A 581 26.19 -17.20 33.60
CA LEU A 581 25.25 -16.13 33.98
C LEU A 581 24.09 -16.03 32.98
N SER A 582 24.33 -16.23 31.70
CA SER A 582 23.25 -16.26 30.67
C SER A 582 22.26 -17.42 30.94
N ILE A 583 22.73 -18.56 31.44
CA ILE A 583 21.80 -19.64 31.87
C ILE A 583 21.00 -19.19 33.09
N VAL A 584 21.60 -18.50 34.05
CA VAL A 584 20.91 -17.98 35.23
C VAL A 584 19.77 -17.00 34.86
N THR A 585 19.87 -16.26 33.78
CA THR A 585 18.79 -15.39 33.34
C THR A 585 17.47 -16.11 33.11
N TYR A 586 17.51 -17.34 32.58
CA TYR A 586 16.31 -18.15 32.37
C TYR A 586 15.64 -18.61 33.67
N PHE A 587 16.43 -18.83 34.72
CA PHE A 587 15.90 -19.12 36.08
C PHE A 587 15.22 -17.88 36.64
N GLY A 588 15.84 -16.68 36.50
CA GLY A 588 15.26 -15.42 36.92
C GLY A 588 13.96 -15.12 36.18
N ALA A 589 13.93 -15.33 34.85
CA ALA A 589 12.73 -15.11 34.03
C ALA A 589 11.60 -16.11 34.41
N ALA A 590 11.93 -17.37 34.67
CA ALA A 590 10.96 -18.37 35.10
C ALA A 590 10.36 -18.03 36.49
N TRP A 591 11.19 -17.62 37.47
CA TRP A 591 10.72 -17.18 38.78
C TRP A 591 9.90 -15.89 38.71
N SER A 592 10.33 -14.92 37.89
CA SER A 592 9.59 -13.69 37.63
C SER A 592 8.16 -13.97 37.12
N LEU A 593 7.97 -14.97 36.24
CA LEU A 593 6.65 -15.35 35.78
C LEU A 593 5.87 -16.11 36.86
N SER A 594 6.52 -17.13 37.50
CA SER A 594 5.87 -18.02 38.46
C SER A 594 5.38 -17.30 39.72
N GLY A 595 6.09 -16.27 40.15
CA GLY A 595 5.75 -15.49 41.33
C GLY A 595 4.45 -14.69 41.25
N PHE A 596 4.00 -14.33 40.04
CA PHE A 596 2.75 -13.60 39.82
C PHE A 596 1.60 -14.51 39.35
N VAL A 597 1.77 -15.81 39.42
CA VAL A 597 0.75 -16.81 39.08
C VAL A 597 0.29 -17.51 40.35
N PRO A 598 -1.03 -17.63 40.63
CA PRO A 598 -1.54 -18.30 41.84
C PRO A 598 -1.18 -19.77 41.91
N GLU A 599 -1.12 -20.46 40.79
CA GLU A 599 -0.87 -21.87 40.62
C GLU A 599 0.63 -22.20 40.71
N HIS A 600 0.95 -23.47 41.12
CA HIS A 600 2.32 -23.95 41.09
C HIS A 600 2.72 -24.40 39.67
N LEU A 601 3.66 -23.68 39.07
CA LEU A 601 4.21 -24.02 37.76
C LEU A 601 5.44 -24.91 37.91
N LYS A 602 5.59 -25.93 37.02
CA LYS A 602 6.77 -26.78 36.98
C LYS A 602 7.95 -26.01 36.40
N LEU A 603 9.00 -25.75 37.20
CA LEU A 603 10.12 -24.86 36.85
C LEU A 603 10.74 -25.20 35.48
N HIS A 604 11.04 -26.49 35.19
CA HIS A 604 11.63 -26.88 33.91
C HIS A 604 10.75 -26.50 32.68
N ARG A 605 9.40 -26.61 32.81
CA ARG A 605 8.47 -26.20 31.72
C ARG A 605 8.40 -24.69 31.58
N THR A 606 8.51 -23.97 32.70
CA THR A 606 8.51 -22.53 32.71
C THR A 606 9.80 -22.00 32.05
N ILE A 607 10.95 -22.60 32.35
CA ILE A 607 12.23 -22.27 31.68
C ILE A 607 12.12 -22.49 30.16
N LEU A 608 11.60 -23.65 29.73
CA LEU A 608 11.41 -23.91 28.30
C LEU A 608 10.45 -22.92 27.64
N ALA A 609 9.45 -22.45 28.40
CA ALA A 609 8.55 -21.39 27.89
C ALA A 609 9.27 -20.03 27.73
N GLN A 610 10.25 -19.71 28.63
CA GLN A 610 11.07 -18.50 28.48
C GLN A 610 11.99 -18.62 27.26
N VAL A 611 12.68 -19.72 27.06
CA VAL A 611 13.50 -19.98 25.86
C VAL A 611 12.67 -19.84 24.60
N ALA A 612 11.46 -20.42 24.56
CA ALA A 612 10.54 -20.26 23.43
C ALA A 612 10.06 -18.80 23.26
N GLY A 613 9.90 -18.05 24.36
CA GLY A 613 9.56 -16.64 24.38
C GLY A 613 10.64 -15.76 23.73
N ASP A 614 11.91 -16.02 24.06
CA ASP A 614 13.05 -15.31 23.47
C ASP A 614 13.16 -15.59 21.98
N PHE A 615 12.99 -16.84 21.56
CA PHE A 615 12.94 -17.18 20.13
C PHE A 615 11.81 -16.47 19.40
N ALA A 616 10.63 -16.36 20.04
CA ALA A 616 9.52 -15.61 19.47
C ALA A 616 9.80 -14.09 19.41
N THR A 617 10.59 -13.55 20.33
CA THR A 617 10.97 -12.15 20.37
C THR A 617 11.95 -11.78 19.25
N LEU A 618 12.84 -12.71 18.83
CA LEU A 618 13.74 -12.49 17.68
C LEU A 618 12.99 -12.22 16.38
N VAL A 619 11.80 -12.82 16.20
CA VAL A 619 11.00 -12.70 14.96
C VAL A 619 9.79 -11.78 15.13
N SER A 620 9.64 -11.12 16.27
CA SER A 620 8.53 -10.22 16.60
C SER A 620 9.04 -8.91 17.21
N PRO A 621 8.21 -7.86 17.26
CA PRO A 621 8.55 -6.67 18.06
C PRO A 621 8.87 -7.04 19.50
N PRO A 622 9.78 -6.32 20.16
CA PRO A 622 10.21 -6.61 21.54
C PRO A 622 9.01 -6.81 22.46
N THR A 623 9.15 -7.70 23.43
CA THR A 623 8.13 -8.06 24.42
C THR A 623 6.89 -8.77 23.91
N LEU A 624 6.35 -8.46 22.73
CA LEU A 624 5.09 -9.05 22.25
C LEU A 624 5.19 -10.57 22.01
N GLY A 625 6.33 -11.05 21.51
CA GLY A 625 6.57 -12.47 21.29
C GLY A 625 6.55 -13.26 22.61
N ALA A 626 7.33 -12.80 23.58
CA ALA A 626 7.41 -13.42 24.90
C ALA A 626 6.06 -13.37 25.65
N ILE A 627 5.35 -12.22 25.61
CA ILE A 627 4.02 -12.09 26.20
C ILE A 627 3.05 -13.13 25.62
N ALA A 628 3.01 -13.28 24.29
CA ALA A 628 2.10 -14.23 23.63
C ALA A 628 2.40 -15.68 24.00
N ILE A 629 3.69 -16.06 24.05
CA ILE A 629 4.13 -17.40 24.47
C ILE A 629 3.77 -17.64 25.93
N ASN A 630 4.06 -16.70 26.83
CA ASN A 630 3.78 -16.82 28.24
C ASN A 630 2.29 -16.94 28.53
N VAL A 631 1.44 -16.11 27.91
CA VAL A 631 -0.02 -16.23 28.04
C VAL A 631 -0.51 -17.60 27.57
N ARG A 632 -0.03 -18.07 26.39
CA ARG A 632 -0.42 -19.38 25.87
C ARG A 632 0.09 -20.54 26.73
N PHE A 633 1.29 -20.43 27.30
CA PHE A 633 1.84 -21.39 28.23
C PHE A 633 0.96 -21.51 29.49
N LEU A 634 0.57 -20.40 30.11
CA LEU A 634 -0.31 -20.36 31.27
C LEU A 634 -1.70 -20.92 30.96
N GLN A 635 -2.27 -20.63 29.78
CA GLN A 635 -3.52 -21.25 29.33
C GLN A 635 -3.42 -22.77 29.21
N LYS A 636 -2.31 -23.29 28.66
CA LYS A 636 -2.04 -24.73 28.60
C LYS A 636 -1.77 -25.35 29.98
N ALA A 637 -1.34 -24.54 30.94
CA ALA A 637 -1.20 -24.99 32.36
C ALA A 637 -2.53 -24.99 33.13
N GLY A 638 -3.67 -24.63 32.45
CA GLY A 638 -5.00 -24.69 33.03
C GLY A 638 -5.56 -23.35 33.52
N LEU A 639 -4.85 -22.24 33.28
CA LEU A 639 -5.36 -20.92 33.68
C LEU A 639 -6.39 -20.40 32.70
N HIS A 640 -7.43 -19.76 33.23
CA HIS A 640 -8.39 -19.06 32.39
C HIS A 640 -7.69 -17.92 31.60
N PRO A 641 -8.03 -17.68 30.32
CA PRO A 641 -7.34 -16.73 29.44
C PRO A 641 -7.16 -15.32 30.02
N ALA A 642 -8.19 -14.80 30.70
CA ALA A 642 -8.14 -13.50 31.35
C ALA A 642 -7.12 -13.44 32.49
N LEU A 643 -7.06 -14.49 33.31
CA LEU A 643 -6.10 -14.58 34.41
C LEU A 643 -4.66 -14.75 33.89
N ALA A 644 -4.46 -15.58 32.87
CA ALA A 644 -3.17 -15.77 32.23
C ALA A 644 -2.63 -14.43 31.67
N GLY A 645 -3.46 -13.67 30.94
CA GLY A 645 -3.10 -12.37 30.42
C GLY A 645 -2.78 -11.35 31.53
N ALA A 646 -3.58 -11.33 32.59
CA ALA A 646 -3.38 -10.42 33.72
C ALA A 646 -2.12 -10.75 34.55
N SER A 647 -1.84 -12.04 34.81
CA SER A 647 -0.62 -12.45 35.50
C SER A 647 0.65 -12.08 34.74
N VAL A 648 0.68 -12.29 33.42
CA VAL A 648 1.78 -11.83 32.57
C VAL A 648 1.87 -10.29 32.55
N GLY A 649 0.73 -9.59 32.48
CA GLY A 649 0.69 -8.14 32.52
C GLY A 649 1.25 -7.57 33.84
N VAL A 650 0.88 -8.14 34.98
CA VAL A 650 1.42 -7.73 36.30
C VAL A 650 2.91 -8.02 36.39
N SER A 651 3.36 -9.20 35.95
CA SER A 651 4.79 -9.54 35.90
C SER A 651 5.58 -8.50 35.09
N GLN A 652 5.07 -8.08 33.91
CA GLN A 652 5.72 -7.07 33.07
C GLN A 652 5.77 -5.69 33.73
N VAL A 653 4.67 -5.26 34.37
CA VAL A 653 4.63 -3.97 35.07
C VAL A 653 5.62 -3.96 36.25
N MET A 654 5.64 -5.02 37.03
CA MET A 654 6.58 -5.16 38.15
C MET A 654 8.03 -5.23 37.67
N ALA A 655 8.29 -5.96 36.58
CA ALA A 655 9.61 -6.00 35.94
C ALA A 655 10.06 -4.60 35.51
N PHE A 656 9.18 -3.82 34.90
CA PHE A 656 9.49 -2.43 34.52
C PHE A 656 9.78 -1.52 35.73
N VAL A 657 8.97 -1.62 36.78
CA VAL A 657 9.18 -0.83 38.01
C VAL A 657 10.54 -1.14 38.65
N PHE A 658 10.88 -2.43 38.80
CA PHE A 658 12.17 -2.81 39.37
C PHE A 658 13.34 -2.51 38.45
N HIS A 659 13.14 -2.56 37.13
CA HIS A 659 14.14 -2.16 36.14
C HIS A 659 14.49 -0.67 36.28
N ILE A 660 13.50 0.22 36.41
CA ILE A 660 13.72 1.63 36.63
C ILE A 660 14.35 1.89 38.00
N LEU A 661 13.93 1.16 39.06
CA LEU A 661 14.54 1.26 40.39
C LEU A 661 16.02 0.88 40.35
N LEU A 662 16.37 -0.22 39.69
CA LEU A 662 17.74 -0.64 39.49
C LEU A 662 18.55 0.40 38.70
N LEU A 663 17.97 0.97 37.61
CA LEU A 663 18.60 2.02 36.82
C LEU A 663 18.93 3.23 37.70
N LEU A 664 18.04 3.64 38.63
CA LEU A 664 18.28 4.70 39.56
C LEU A 664 19.41 4.34 40.54
N VAL A 665 19.39 3.12 41.11
CA VAL A 665 20.41 2.66 42.06
C VAL A 665 21.81 2.60 41.42
N PHE A 666 21.89 1.99 40.22
CA PHE A 666 23.16 1.92 39.49
C PHE A 666 23.60 3.28 38.97
N GLY A 667 22.66 4.18 38.60
CA GLY A 667 22.95 5.56 38.23
C GLY A 667 23.60 6.36 39.35
N ILE A 668 23.05 6.28 40.57
CA ILE A 668 23.65 6.92 41.75
C ILE A 668 25.03 6.31 42.05
N ALA A 669 25.14 4.96 42.00
CA ALA A 669 26.42 4.29 42.26
C ALA A 669 27.50 4.61 41.22
N ALA A 670 27.15 4.80 39.96
CA ALA A 670 28.07 5.20 38.89
C ALA A 670 28.47 6.68 39.03
N GLY A 671 27.54 7.57 39.38
CA GLY A 671 27.79 8.99 39.53
C GLY A 671 28.74 9.33 40.72
N THR A 672 28.87 8.46 41.73
CA THR A 672 29.80 8.62 42.81
C THR A 672 31.26 8.16 42.49
N GLN A 673 31.44 7.44 41.38
CA GLN A 673 32.73 6.84 40.98
C GLN A 673 33.42 7.51 39.79
N THR A 674 32.68 8.28 39.02
CA THR A 674 33.15 8.90 37.78
C THR A 674 32.57 10.32 37.65
N ASP A 675 33.39 11.26 37.17
CA ASP A 675 32.94 12.62 36.75
C ASP A 675 32.13 12.55 35.44
N LEU A 676 31.31 11.48 35.27
CA LEU A 676 30.39 11.39 34.17
C LEU A 676 29.29 12.41 34.36
N THR A 677 29.44 13.59 33.74
CA THR A 677 28.32 14.46 33.43
C THR A 677 27.45 13.73 32.40
N PHE A 678 26.44 12.97 32.87
CA PHE A 678 25.41 12.44 32.03
C PHE A 678 24.59 13.64 31.55
N ASP A 679 24.98 14.20 30.42
CA ASP A 679 24.21 15.22 29.72
C ASP A 679 23.44 14.52 28.59
N PRO A 680 22.20 14.01 28.86
CA PRO A 680 21.39 13.38 27.81
C PRO A 680 21.14 14.44 26.76
N PRO A 681 21.25 14.11 25.46
CA PRO A 681 21.00 15.06 24.40
C PRO A 681 19.64 15.72 24.64
N ARG A 682 19.63 17.05 24.73
CA ARG A 682 18.43 17.87 25.09
C ARG A 682 17.20 17.44 24.31
N ILE A 683 17.39 16.95 23.06
CA ILE A 683 16.34 16.43 22.21
C ILE A 683 15.71 15.15 22.78
N ALA A 684 16.47 14.24 23.37
CA ALA A 684 15.96 13.03 24.00
C ALA A 684 15.08 13.34 25.21
N VAL A 685 15.51 14.28 26.04
CA VAL A 685 14.73 14.77 27.19
C VAL A 685 13.43 15.42 26.70
N VAL A 686 13.51 16.29 25.69
CA VAL A 686 12.33 16.92 25.08
C VAL A 686 11.36 15.89 24.52
N ILE A 687 11.85 14.86 23.81
CA ILE A 687 11.01 13.79 23.27
C ILE A 687 10.33 13.02 24.40
N VAL A 688 11.06 12.63 25.47
CA VAL A 688 10.49 11.90 26.61
C VAL A 688 9.42 12.74 27.31
N VAL A 689 9.71 14.01 27.57
CA VAL A 689 8.76 14.94 28.19
C VAL A 689 7.54 15.17 27.29
N ALA A 690 7.74 15.34 25.98
CA ALA A 690 6.64 15.50 25.02
C ALA A 690 5.75 14.24 24.95
N VAL A 691 6.34 13.04 24.92
CA VAL A 691 5.61 11.77 24.96
C VAL A 691 4.82 11.64 26.26
N LEU A 692 5.42 11.99 27.39
CA LEU A 692 4.75 11.96 28.70
C LEU A 692 3.58 12.94 28.75
N ILE A 693 3.75 14.15 28.24
CA ILE A 693 2.69 15.15 28.14
C ILE A 693 1.55 14.67 27.25
N VAL A 694 1.87 14.10 26.08
CA VAL A 694 0.88 13.53 25.16
C VAL A 694 0.13 12.37 25.83
N LEU A 695 0.82 11.51 26.55
CA LEU A 695 0.20 10.40 27.28
C LEU A 695 -0.76 10.88 28.37
N ILE A 696 -0.34 11.87 29.15
CA ILE A 696 -1.16 12.50 30.20
C ILE A 696 -2.36 13.22 29.56
N ALA A 697 -2.16 13.95 28.45
CA ALA A 697 -3.23 14.61 27.73
C ALA A 697 -4.24 13.61 27.16
N LEU A 698 -3.78 12.50 26.59
CA LEU A 698 -4.64 11.41 26.13
C LEU A 698 -5.48 10.79 27.27
N LEU A 699 -4.87 10.59 28.45
CA LEU A 699 -5.58 10.08 29.64
C LEU A 699 -6.54 11.12 30.23
N ALA A 700 -6.31 12.40 29.99
CA ALA A 700 -7.23 13.49 30.42
C ALA A 700 -8.48 13.58 29.53
N VAL A 701 -8.45 13.03 28.30
CA VAL A 701 -9.59 13.04 27.38
C VAL A 701 -10.71 12.11 27.91
N PRO A 702 -11.90 12.62 28.19
CA PRO A 702 -12.99 11.82 28.78
C PRO A 702 -13.42 10.63 27.90
N ALA A 703 -13.28 10.74 26.58
CA ALA A 703 -13.58 9.67 25.62
C ALA A 703 -12.61 8.50 25.74
N VAL A 704 -11.31 8.79 25.88
CA VAL A 704 -10.24 7.78 26.05
C VAL A 704 -10.39 7.11 27.41
N ARG A 705 -10.64 7.88 28.46
CA ARG A 705 -10.90 7.35 29.81
C ARG A 705 -12.13 6.45 29.85
N ARG A 706 -13.24 6.82 29.18
CA ARG A 706 -14.43 5.97 29.05
C ARG A 706 -14.16 4.69 28.24
N LEU A 707 -13.35 4.77 27.21
CA LEU A 707 -12.96 3.61 26.41
C LEU A 707 -12.12 2.63 27.23
N ILE A 708 -11.16 3.14 28.00
CA ILE A 708 -10.30 2.36 28.90
C ILE A 708 -11.15 1.72 30.00
N THR A 709 -12.00 2.47 30.68
CA THR A 709 -12.84 1.95 31.74
C THR A 709 -13.88 0.95 31.24
N LYS A 710 -14.44 1.13 30.05
CA LYS A 710 -15.37 0.17 29.43
C LYS A 710 -14.72 -1.15 29.03
N ARG A 711 -13.46 -1.13 28.58
CA ARG A 711 -12.76 -2.36 28.14
C ARG A 711 -11.97 -3.04 29.26
N ILE A 712 -11.34 -2.28 30.13
CA ILE A 712 -10.47 -2.80 31.19
C ILE A 712 -11.23 -2.98 32.50
N GLY A 713 -12.26 -2.20 32.77
CA GLY A 713 -13.05 -2.26 33.99
C GLY A 713 -13.67 -3.63 34.30
N PRO A 714 -14.30 -4.33 33.35
CA PRO A 714 -14.82 -5.68 33.58
C PRO A 714 -13.70 -6.68 33.88
N LEU A 715 -12.57 -6.58 33.17
CA LEU A 715 -11.38 -7.43 33.37
C LEU A 715 -10.78 -7.24 34.77
N LEU A 716 -10.66 -6.00 35.23
CA LEU A 716 -10.16 -5.69 36.58
C LEU A 716 -11.10 -6.21 37.68
N LYS A 717 -12.41 -6.16 37.47
CA LYS A 717 -13.38 -6.71 38.43
C LYS A 717 -13.31 -8.23 38.57
N GLU A 718 -13.04 -8.94 37.48
CA GLU A 718 -12.93 -10.41 37.48
C GLU A 718 -11.58 -10.90 37.98
N VAL A 719 -10.50 -10.21 37.62
CA VAL A 719 -9.11 -10.65 37.87
C VAL A 719 -8.52 -10.02 39.14
N GLY A 720 -8.98 -8.82 39.51
CA GLY A 720 -8.48 -8.07 40.66
C GLY A 720 -8.45 -8.86 41.99
N PRO A 721 -9.52 -9.56 42.40
CA PRO A 721 -9.53 -10.33 43.63
C PRO A 721 -8.47 -11.47 43.63
N ARG A 722 -8.23 -12.07 42.47
CA ARG A 722 -7.24 -13.16 42.35
C ARG A 722 -5.79 -12.66 42.44
N LEU A 723 -5.54 -11.47 41.87
CA LEU A 723 -4.23 -10.80 41.98
C LEU A 723 -3.93 -10.36 43.42
N ILE A 724 -4.95 -9.87 44.11
CA ILE A 724 -4.83 -9.52 45.56
C ILE A 724 -4.46 -10.76 46.36
N THR A 725 -5.04 -11.93 46.04
CA THR A 725 -4.70 -13.21 46.70
C THR A 725 -3.22 -13.59 46.48
N VAL A 726 -2.65 -13.29 45.30
CA VAL A 726 -1.20 -13.52 45.04
C VAL A 726 -0.37 -12.53 45.87
N ALA A 727 -0.80 -11.24 45.89
CA ALA A 727 -0.12 -10.20 46.67
C ALA A 727 -0.13 -10.45 48.20
N GLN A 728 -1.10 -11.23 48.69
CA GLN A 728 -1.18 -11.64 50.10
C GLN A 728 -0.29 -12.84 50.44
N ARG A 729 0.35 -13.50 49.47
CA ARG A 729 1.27 -14.61 49.67
C ARG A 729 2.73 -14.16 49.60
N PRO A 730 3.41 -13.90 50.74
CA PRO A 730 4.75 -13.32 50.75
C PRO A 730 5.79 -14.15 50.01
N MET A 731 5.68 -15.48 50.06
CA MET A 731 6.59 -16.37 49.28
C MET A 731 6.46 -16.24 47.80
N LYS A 732 5.25 -16.02 47.27
CA LYS A 732 5.03 -15.79 45.83
C LYS A 732 5.57 -14.42 45.39
N LEU A 733 5.39 -13.41 46.23
CA LEU A 733 5.99 -12.08 45.97
C LEU A 733 7.54 -12.16 46.01
N LEU A 734 8.12 -12.86 46.94
CA LEU A 734 9.56 -13.05 47.01
C LEU A 734 10.08 -13.83 45.78
N GLU A 735 9.36 -14.85 45.32
CA GLU A 735 9.66 -15.58 44.10
C GLU A 735 9.63 -14.63 42.88
N GLY A 736 8.58 -13.85 42.73
CA GLY A 736 8.41 -12.92 41.58
C GLY A 736 9.43 -11.77 41.58
N ILE A 737 9.57 -11.07 42.71
CA ILE A 737 10.50 -9.93 42.84
C ILE A 737 11.94 -10.44 42.79
N GLY A 738 12.25 -11.53 43.53
CA GLY A 738 13.57 -12.15 43.50
C GLY A 738 13.94 -12.62 42.07
N GLY A 739 12.98 -13.18 41.33
CA GLY A 739 13.16 -13.53 39.94
C GLY A 739 13.48 -12.31 39.04
N ILE A 740 12.79 -11.20 39.22
CA ILE A 740 13.05 -9.96 38.47
C ILE A 740 14.44 -9.40 38.78
N LEU A 741 14.82 -9.36 40.06
CA LEU A 741 16.14 -8.90 40.48
C LEU A 741 17.24 -9.81 39.96
N LEU A 742 17.09 -11.13 40.13
CA LEU A 742 18.04 -12.13 39.59
C LEU A 742 18.21 -11.97 38.08
N LEU A 743 17.13 -11.79 37.34
CA LEU A 743 17.15 -11.59 35.88
C LEU A 743 17.99 -10.38 35.48
N ASN A 744 17.69 -9.21 36.06
CA ASN A 744 18.38 -7.98 35.72
C ASN A 744 19.86 -8.01 36.15
N LEU A 745 20.14 -8.52 37.38
CA LEU A 745 21.52 -8.60 37.86
C LEU A 745 22.34 -9.64 37.09
N ALA A 746 21.72 -10.75 36.64
CA ALA A 746 22.39 -11.72 35.79
C ALA A 746 22.71 -11.12 34.43
N TYR A 747 21.83 -10.34 33.80
CA TYR A 747 22.14 -9.66 32.55
C TYR A 747 23.26 -8.62 32.70
N ILE A 748 23.25 -7.83 33.80
CA ILE A 748 24.35 -6.89 34.10
C ILE A 748 25.65 -7.70 34.27
N GLY A 749 25.60 -8.83 34.97
CA GLY A 749 26.73 -9.75 35.16
C GLY A 749 27.24 -10.34 33.84
N VAL A 750 26.33 -10.73 32.90
CA VAL A 750 26.71 -11.21 31.57
C VAL A 750 27.48 -10.11 30.82
N LEU A 751 26.96 -8.87 30.78
CA LEU A 751 27.62 -7.77 30.09
C LEU A 751 28.97 -7.45 30.77
N TYR A 752 29.02 -7.41 32.10
CA TYR A 752 30.27 -7.17 32.85
C TYR A 752 31.31 -8.23 32.53
N ALA A 753 30.92 -9.52 32.59
CA ALA A 753 31.84 -10.62 32.29
C ALA A 753 32.28 -10.57 30.82
N SER A 754 31.42 -10.21 29.90
CA SER A 754 31.78 -10.01 28.48
C SER A 754 32.79 -8.87 28.31
N VAL A 755 32.59 -7.71 28.95
CA VAL A 755 33.54 -6.60 28.94
C VAL A 755 34.91 -7.03 29.49
N ARG A 756 34.92 -7.79 30.59
CA ARG A 756 36.15 -8.32 31.19
C ARG A 756 36.85 -9.38 30.31
N ALA A 757 36.10 -10.15 29.57
CA ALA A 757 36.65 -11.15 28.65
C ALA A 757 37.50 -10.52 27.52
N PHE A 758 37.25 -9.23 27.19
CA PHE A 758 37.97 -8.48 26.16
C PHE A 758 38.79 -7.32 26.77
N ASP A 759 39.37 -7.53 27.97
CA ASP A 759 40.23 -6.56 28.69
C ASP A 759 39.60 -5.17 29.01
N GLY A 760 38.28 -5.08 28.85
CA GLY A 760 37.58 -3.84 29.23
C GLY A 760 37.59 -3.59 30.74
N ASN A 761 37.95 -2.39 31.13
CA ASN A 761 38.08 -2.01 32.57
C ASN A 761 36.98 -1.02 32.99
N MET A 762 35.73 -1.50 32.97
CA MET A 762 34.59 -0.71 33.42
C MET A 762 34.12 -1.15 34.82
N SER A 763 33.65 -0.21 35.65
CA SER A 763 33.01 -0.56 36.92
C SER A 763 31.65 -1.23 36.69
N ILE A 764 31.28 -2.16 37.57
CA ILE A 764 30.00 -2.84 37.48
C ILE A 764 28.80 -1.87 37.54
N ALA A 765 28.97 -0.72 38.19
CA ALA A 765 27.97 0.33 38.27
C ALA A 765 27.71 0.97 36.89
N VAL A 766 28.77 1.33 36.16
CA VAL A 766 28.69 1.87 34.80
C VAL A 766 28.08 0.85 33.84
N VAL A 767 28.54 -0.41 33.89
CA VAL A 767 27.98 -1.49 33.07
C VAL A 767 26.48 -1.71 33.35
N GLY A 768 26.08 -1.59 34.64
CA GLY A 768 24.67 -1.67 35.02
C GLY A 768 23.82 -0.54 34.42
N VAL A 769 24.30 0.69 34.40
CA VAL A 769 23.62 1.83 33.75
C VAL A 769 23.52 1.61 32.25
N VAL A 770 24.61 1.24 31.60
CA VAL A 770 24.64 1.00 30.13
C VAL A 770 23.64 -0.08 29.74
N TYR A 771 23.64 -1.23 30.45
CA TYR A 771 22.69 -2.30 30.18
C TYR A 771 21.24 -1.86 30.39
N LEU A 772 20.91 -1.27 31.55
CA LEU A 772 19.54 -0.92 31.90
C LEU A 772 19.00 0.20 31.00
N ALA A 773 19.81 1.20 30.67
CA ALA A 773 19.43 2.26 29.74
C ALA A 773 19.24 1.71 28.32
N GLY A 774 20.20 0.92 27.82
CA GLY A 774 20.14 0.28 26.51
C GLY A 774 18.92 -0.63 26.36
N ALA A 775 18.65 -1.49 27.37
CA ALA A 775 17.47 -2.36 27.38
C ALA A 775 16.15 -1.57 27.36
N THR A 776 16.09 -0.42 28.05
CA THR A 776 14.90 0.47 28.01
C THR A 776 14.68 1.03 26.61
N ILE A 777 15.72 1.51 25.95
CA ILE A 777 15.66 2.04 24.56
C ILE A 777 15.28 0.92 23.57
N GLY A 778 15.92 -0.26 23.71
CA GLY A 778 15.63 -1.42 22.85
C GLY A 778 14.21 -1.93 22.95
N GLN A 779 13.60 -1.87 24.15
CA GLN A 779 12.19 -2.23 24.33
C GLN A 779 11.23 -1.25 23.70
N ALA A 780 11.60 0.02 23.55
CA ALA A 780 10.82 1.06 22.88
C ALA A 780 10.94 1.02 21.36
N ALA A 781 11.99 0.38 20.83
CA ALA A 781 12.24 0.30 19.39
C ALA A 781 11.25 -0.64 18.68
N PRO A 782 10.71 -0.26 17.53
CA PRO A 782 9.80 -1.10 16.75
C PRO A 782 10.52 -2.22 15.95
N THR A 783 11.82 -2.41 16.15
CA THR A 783 12.65 -3.39 15.46
C THR A 783 12.52 -4.79 16.06
N PRO A 784 12.65 -5.88 15.26
CA PRO A 784 12.70 -7.24 15.79
C PRO A 784 13.86 -7.39 16.79
N GLY A 785 13.55 -7.86 18.01
CA GLY A 785 14.55 -8.01 19.06
C GLY A 785 15.16 -6.70 19.61
N GLY A 786 14.71 -5.51 19.17
CA GLY A 786 15.31 -4.23 19.55
C GLY A 786 16.66 -3.94 18.86
N LEU A 787 17.01 -4.71 17.82
CA LEU A 787 18.27 -4.58 17.08
C LEU A 787 18.41 -3.19 16.45
N GLY A 788 19.61 -2.63 16.49
CA GLY A 788 19.94 -1.31 15.96
C GLY A 788 19.52 -0.13 16.86
N ALA A 789 18.87 -0.40 18.00
CA ALA A 789 18.48 0.64 18.97
C ALA A 789 19.24 0.52 20.30
N VAL A 790 19.83 -0.66 20.58
CA VAL A 790 20.60 -0.95 21.78
C VAL A 790 22.08 -0.71 21.53
N GLU A 791 22.56 -1.01 20.30
CA GLU A 791 23.93 -0.77 19.86
C GLU A 791 24.21 0.71 19.65
#